data_2ffe4e4bae725710c3c3fedb10eb3de3
#
_entry.id   2ffe4e4bae725710c3c3fedb10eb3de3
#
_cell.length_a   1.000
_cell.length_b   1.000
_cell.length_c   1.000
_cell.angle_alpha   90.00
_cell.angle_beta   90.00
_cell.angle_gamma   90.00
#
_symmetry.space_group_name_H-M   'P 1'
#
loop_
_entity.id
_entity.type
_entity.pdbx_description
1 polymer ?
#
loop_
_entity_poly.entity_id
_entity_poly.type
_entity_poly.pdbx_seq_one_letter_code
_entity_poly.pdbx_strand_id
1 'polypeptide(L)'
;MEVKKTPNRGGSADVRQSEGRSCTQEPPPADKRKNESATPNSAYALNQPFRGEEFLANKVLDPEDLERMEQGIPAGERLKFVIVGDLNIQSKYSKSFLAVTDARIYGFDPAADGGVRTAEFSDVKRAYVKRYYGNAMLVFSKDDGGGEFVDLTKERTNFLRFSYKTASLCDAAATFIQNVASGKSMEDELQLMEGSFEKQFSVCPKCGRNLIRPGAPCINCESKGTVLKKLIKYALPYKWMLLVGVLLSMVTTGVSLLPPYMTKTLVDDVLPNDKKDMLIVCVGLLVATYVIQYGVGCIRAYLLRVCGDKLIADMRNDVYKKAQAMPMRFYDRTSTGSVVNRISGDTLTIQQFVIRVSQEVVVQFFKMIGIIIIMFGMNWQLTLLSLIPVPFVVLGSRIFGKKIAPFYRRMWRRWSAVSSILTDNIPGIRVIKAFTNEKRSADAFVHYNNEWLKTSIKATRITTLFPHIVGFVMTCGSLLIWGVGGALVIDQPDFISAGLLVSFITYTSMFYEPVNFFANFNDSCQNALNSAERLLDIIDAEPEADFGKGNHPPKLHGRIEFRNVNFSFDRTKKTLSNVSLVIEPGDVVGIVGTTGAGKSTLINLLMRYYDNYDGEILMDGINIRDIDLEFYRSEIGYVQQEPMMFHDSIFNNIAYGCDRVHVEQVLHAAEVANAHDFIARMPDGYDTLLGERGTGLSGGERQRLSIARAVLKNPSILFLDEATAAVDSETESLIQDAIDNLIRGRTTLMIAHRLSTLRKANKIIVVDKGEILEMGTPEELMELKGKYYKLIQIQTMSDQIRKTKEEERFE
;
A
#
# COMPACT_ATOMS: atom_id res chain seq x y z
N MET A 1 -46.14 -8.70 26.09
CA MET A 1 -46.07 -8.10 27.42
C MET A 1 -45.32 -6.83 27.32
N GLU A 2 -46.05 -5.89 27.30
CA GLU A 2 -46.05 -4.49 27.82
C GLU A 2 -45.04 -3.51 27.26
N VAL A 3 -45.66 -2.67 26.42
CA VAL A 3 -45.20 -1.37 25.91
C VAL A 3 -45.29 -0.33 27.03
N LYS A 4 -44.27 0.46 27.26
CA LYS A 4 -44.41 1.76 27.97
C LYS A 4 -43.91 2.90 27.12
N LYS A 5 -44.88 3.74 26.70
CA LYS A 5 -44.73 5.06 26.11
C LYS A 5 -44.20 6.05 27.17
N THR A 6 -43.37 6.96 26.76
CA THR A 6 -43.04 8.19 27.50
C THR A 6 -43.41 9.42 26.69
N PRO A 7 -43.82 10.49 27.32
CA PRO A 7 -44.45 11.61 26.66
C PRO A 7 -43.49 12.73 26.26
N ASN A 8 -43.92 13.38 25.20
CA ASN A 8 -43.41 14.60 24.60
C ASN A 8 -43.53 15.78 25.55
N ARG A 9 -42.45 16.57 25.70
CA ARG A 9 -42.54 17.96 26.16
C ARG A 9 -41.72 18.88 25.25
N GLY A 10 -42.42 19.75 24.57
CA GLY A 10 -41.90 20.84 23.81
C GLY A 10 -41.30 21.93 24.72
N GLY A 11 -40.33 22.61 24.19
CA GLY A 11 -39.78 23.81 24.77
C GLY A 11 -39.11 24.62 23.64
N SER A 12 -39.83 25.71 23.27
CA SER A 12 -39.36 26.79 22.42
C SER A 12 -38.21 27.53 23.12
N ALA A 13 -37.12 27.82 22.40
CA ALA A 13 -36.13 28.78 22.86
C ALA A 13 -35.62 29.64 21.72
N ASP A 14 -35.89 30.85 21.91
CA ASP A 14 -35.45 32.15 21.37
C ASP A 14 -34.20 32.20 20.48
N VAL A 15 -34.45 32.85 19.35
CA VAL A 15 -33.47 33.54 18.50
C VAL A 15 -32.87 34.71 19.27
N ARG A 16 -31.61 34.75 19.57
CA ARG A 16 -30.85 35.94 19.88
C ARG A 16 -29.82 36.21 18.80
N GLN A 17 -30.09 37.25 18.05
CA GLN A 17 -29.11 37.99 17.29
C GLN A 17 -28.00 38.51 18.22
N SER A 18 -26.74 38.28 17.84
CA SER A 18 -25.60 39.03 18.39
C SER A 18 -24.79 39.61 17.25
N GLU A 19 -24.74 40.87 17.29
CA GLU A 19 -24.07 41.84 16.42
C GLU A 19 -22.58 41.57 16.21
N GLY A 20 -22.12 42.05 15.04
CA GLY A 20 -20.77 41.96 14.55
C GLY A 20 -19.71 42.64 15.43
N ARG A 21 -18.57 42.03 15.53
CA ARG A 21 -17.30 42.71 15.75
C ARG A 21 -16.32 42.32 14.63
N SER A 22 -16.10 43.34 13.78
CA SER A 22 -15.00 43.36 12.83
C SER A 22 -13.67 43.39 13.61
N CYS A 23 -12.82 42.42 13.41
CA CYS A 23 -11.41 42.51 13.72
C CYS A 23 -10.65 42.41 12.41
N THR A 24 -10.33 43.56 11.85
CA THR A 24 -9.26 43.73 10.89
C THR A 24 -7.93 43.49 11.62
N GLN A 25 -7.30 42.36 11.40
CA GLN A 25 -5.88 42.15 11.65
C GLN A 25 -5.19 42.07 10.30
N GLU A 26 -4.28 43.03 10.08
CA GLU A 26 -3.36 43.02 8.96
C GLU A 26 -2.50 41.75 8.96
N PRO A 27 -2.22 41.13 7.79
CA PRO A 27 -1.28 40.01 7.70
C PRO A 27 0.16 40.51 7.95
N PRO A 28 1.01 39.73 8.62
CA PRO A 28 2.41 40.07 8.80
C PRO A 28 3.13 40.13 7.43
N PRO A 29 4.20 40.97 7.30
CA PRO A 29 4.84 41.22 6.04
C PRO A 29 5.46 39.95 5.45
N ALA A 30 5.19 39.73 4.18
CA ALA A 30 5.73 38.66 3.36
C ALA A 30 7.26 38.68 3.40
N ASP A 31 7.84 37.65 3.97
CA ASP A 31 9.26 37.35 3.87
C ASP A 31 9.57 36.99 2.41
N LYS A 32 10.34 37.86 1.75
CA LYS A 32 10.85 37.67 0.41
C LYS A 32 11.87 36.52 0.40
N ARG A 33 11.40 35.29 0.45
CA ARG A 33 12.17 34.13 -0.04
C ARG A 33 11.88 34.00 -1.53
N LYS A 34 12.93 34.13 -2.28
CA LYS A 34 13.00 34.01 -3.73
C LYS A 34 12.18 32.80 -4.19
N ASN A 35 11.20 33.04 -5.04
CA ASN A 35 10.67 32.06 -5.96
C ASN A 35 11.81 31.64 -6.92
N GLU A 36 12.57 30.67 -6.53
CA GLU A 36 13.20 29.77 -7.47
C GLU A 36 12.13 28.76 -7.85
N SER A 37 11.64 28.87 -9.06
CA SER A 37 10.87 27.88 -9.76
C SER A 37 11.66 26.56 -9.71
N ALA A 38 11.36 25.73 -8.71
CA ALA A 38 11.86 24.37 -8.66
C ALA A 38 11.14 23.61 -9.78
N THR A 39 11.80 23.48 -10.91
CA THR A 39 11.49 22.45 -11.89
C THR A 39 11.49 21.09 -11.20
N PRO A 40 10.55 20.16 -11.52
CA PRO A 40 10.45 18.86 -10.84
C PRO A 40 11.54 17.85 -11.24
N ASN A 41 12.75 18.28 -11.50
CA ASN A 41 13.83 17.49 -12.11
C ASN A 41 14.95 17.04 -11.17
N SER A 42 14.80 17.05 -9.83
CA SER A 42 15.94 16.76 -8.98
C SER A 42 15.92 15.42 -8.23
N ALA A 43 15.01 14.50 -8.56
CA ALA A 43 15.00 13.19 -7.90
C ALA A 43 16.18 12.26 -8.31
N TYR A 44 16.85 12.57 -9.41
CA TYR A 44 17.96 11.76 -9.96
C TYR A 44 19.34 12.32 -9.69
N ALA A 45 19.47 13.61 -9.50
CA ALA A 45 20.73 14.34 -9.45
C ALA A 45 21.24 14.55 -8.02
N LEU A 46 21.55 13.47 -7.32
CA LEU A 46 22.50 13.52 -6.18
C LEU A 46 23.93 13.21 -6.63
N ASN A 47 24.17 13.08 -7.92
CA ASN A 47 25.51 12.92 -8.45
C ASN A 47 26.14 14.30 -8.72
N GLN A 48 27.45 14.42 -8.52
CA GLN A 48 28.20 15.55 -9.02
C GLN A 48 28.09 15.58 -10.56
N PRO A 49 27.89 16.75 -11.19
CA PRO A 49 27.79 16.82 -12.63
C PRO A 49 29.07 16.29 -13.28
N PHE A 50 28.94 15.47 -14.29
CA PHE A 50 30.07 15.00 -15.07
C PHE A 50 30.51 16.11 -16.05
N ARG A 51 31.71 16.65 -15.87
CA ARG A 51 32.23 17.82 -16.64
C ARG A 51 31.25 19.02 -16.66
N GLY A 52 30.49 19.22 -15.58
CA GLY A 52 29.53 20.32 -15.46
C GLY A 52 28.14 20.05 -16.04
N GLU A 53 27.89 18.87 -16.60
CA GLU A 53 26.61 18.47 -17.16
C GLU A 53 25.90 17.44 -16.28
N GLU A 54 24.56 17.56 -16.16
CA GLU A 54 23.70 16.60 -15.46
C GLU A 54 23.47 15.36 -16.31
N PHE A 55 23.45 14.19 -15.69
CA PHE A 55 23.19 12.91 -16.31
C PHE A 55 22.37 12.00 -15.38
N LEU A 56 21.67 11.02 -15.98
CA LEU A 56 20.89 10.06 -15.22
C LEU A 56 21.78 8.95 -14.68
N ALA A 57 21.62 8.58 -13.41
CA ALA A 57 22.31 7.42 -12.84
C ALA A 57 21.42 6.66 -11.84
N ASN A 58 21.56 5.34 -11.78
CA ASN A 58 20.81 4.48 -10.85
C ASN A 58 21.42 4.41 -9.45
N LYS A 59 22.58 4.99 -9.23
CA LYS A 59 23.25 5.15 -7.94
C LYS A 59 24.11 6.41 -7.94
N VAL A 60 24.36 6.94 -6.74
CA VAL A 60 25.38 7.97 -6.55
C VAL A 60 26.76 7.36 -6.88
N LEU A 61 27.51 8.00 -7.75
CA LEU A 61 28.84 7.56 -8.16
C LEU A 61 29.90 8.14 -7.20
N ASP A 62 30.86 7.31 -6.85
CA ASP A 62 32.01 7.77 -6.05
C ASP A 62 32.94 8.63 -6.94
N PRO A 63 33.72 9.58 -6.38
CA PRO A 63 34.67 10.38 -7.15
C PRO A 63 35.65 9.55 -7.98
N GLU A 64 36.10 8.39 -7.47
CA GLU A 64 36.97 7.46 -8.18
C GLU A 64 36.28 6.82 -9.43
N ASP A 65 34.95 6.60 -9.36
CA ASP A 65 34.20 6.06 -10.47
C ASP A 65 34.04 7.12 -11.59
N LEU A 66 33.83 8.40 -11.21
CA LEU A 66 33.77 9.53 -12.12
C LEU A 66 35.13 9.76 -12.82
N GLU A 67 36.23 9.71 -12.10
CA GLU A 67 37.58 9.86 -12.65
C GLU A 67 37.88 8.74 -13.67
N ARG A 68 37.49 7.52 -13.42
CA ARG A 68 37.59 6.40 -14.38
C ARG A 68 36.81 6.66 -15.67
N MET A 69 35.63 7.21 -15.56
CA MET A 69 34.82 7.55 -16.73
C MET A 69 35.41 8.74 -17.49
N GLU A 70 36.00 9.74 -16.81
CA GLU A 70 36.68 10.85 -17.43
C GLU A 70 37.91 10.41 -18.26
N GLN A 71 38.63 9.42 -17.79
CA GLN A 71 39.76 8.85 -18.54
C GLN A 71 39.34 8.01 -19.75
N GLY A 72 38.16 7.39 -19.69
CA GLY A 72 37.65 6.49 -20.75
C GLY A 72 36.73 7.16 -21.82
N ILE A 73 36.13 8.31 -21.50
CA ILE A 73 35.21 9.03 -22.37
C ILE A 73 35.89 10.26 -22.96
N PRO A 74 35.93 10.46 -24.30
CA PRO A 74 36.54 11.64 -24.94
C PRO A 74 35.92 12.97 -24.47
N ALA A 75 36.75 14.03 -24.41
CA ALA A 75 36.34 15.34 -23.85
C ALA A 75 35.20 16.05 -24.59
N GLY A 76 34.87 15.64 -25.82
CA GLY A 76 33.80 16.23 -26.63
C GLY A 76 32.43 15.52 -26.55
N GLU A 77 32.34 14.41 -25.81
CA GLU A 77 31.11 13.63 -25.73
C GLU A 77 30.33 13.95 -24.45
N ARG A 78 29.01 14.11 -24.59
CA ARG A 78 28.08 14.42 -23.46
C ARG A 78 27.48 13.15 -22.90
N LEU A 79 27.66 12.94 -21.60
CA LEU A 79 27.11 11.79 -20.89
C LEU A 79 25.59 11.96 -20.68
N LYS A 80 24.80 11.00 -21.15
CA LYS A 80 23.32 11.00 -21.00
C LYS A 80 22.87 10.21 -19.79
N PHE A 81 23.33 8.98 -19.64
CA PHE A 81 23.04 8.18 -18.46
C PHE A 81 24.11 7.13 -18.13
N VAL A 82 24.13 6.70 -16.87
CA VAL A 82 25.01 5.65 -16.35
C VAL A 82 24.20 4.61 -15.60
N ILE A 83 24.39 3.34 -15.91
CA ILE A 83 23.88 2.21 -15.15
C ILE A 83 25.02 1.52 -14.43
N VAL A 84 25.00 1.58 -13.11
CA VAL A 84 25.96 0.88 -12.25
C VAL A 84 25.51 -0.57 -12.08
N GLY A 85 26.28 -1.50 -12.62
CA GLY A 85 26.15 -2.93 -12.43
C GLY A 85 26.87 -3.42 -11.18
N ASP A 86 26.60 -4.66 -10.80
CA ASP A 86 27.16 -5.30 -9.60
C ASP A 86 27.94 -6.60 -9.91
N LEU A 87 28.04 -6.95 -11.18
CA LEU A 87 28.79 -8.12 -11.64
C LEU A 87 29.75 -7.73 -12.76
N ASN A 88 30.93 -8.33 -12.78
CA ASN A 88 31.83 -8.29 -13.92
C ASN A 88 31.48 -9.38 -14.93
N ILE A 89 32.12 -9.38 -16.10
CA ILE A 89 31.86 -10.32 -17.18
C ILE A 89 32.14 -11.77 -16.79
N GLN A 90 32.99 -12.00 -15.80
CA GLN A 90 33.32 -13.33 -15.24
C GLN A 90 32.34 -13.80 -14.16
N SER A 91 31.22 -13.09 -13.95
CA SER A 91 30.18 -13.37 -12.91
C SER A 91 30.65 -13.19 -11.46
N LYS A 92 31.73 -12.49 -11.21
CA LYS A 92 32.18 -12.13 -9.87
C LYS A 92 31.57 -10.77 -9.45
N TYR A 93 31.26 -10.59 -8.19
CA TYR A 93 30.79 -9.32 -7.66
C TYR A 93 31.86 -8.25 -7.80
N SER A 94 31.57 -7.26 -8.65
CA SER A 94 32.44 -6.11 -8.92
C SER A 94 31.61 -4.97 -9.48
N LYS A 95 32.00 -3.70 -9.22
CA LYS A 95 31.37 -2.56 -9.87
C LYS A 95 31.70 -2.59 -11.36
N SER A 96 30.67 -2.50 -12.20
CA SER A 96 30.74 -2.31 -13.62
C SER A 96 29.81 -1.18 -14.04
N PHE A 97 30.09 -0.48 -15.14
CA PHE A 97 29.31 0.69 -15.56
C PHE A 97 28.95 0.57 -17.03
N LEU A 98 27.67 0.82 -17.34
CA LEU A 98 27.21 1.13 -18.68
C LEU A 98 27.02 2.65 -18.75
N ALA A 99 27.89 3.35 -19.50
CA ALA A 99 27.78 4.77 -19.76
C ALA A 99 27.35 4.99 -21.21
N VAL A 100 26.33 5.82 -21.42
CA VAL A 100 25.81 6.14 -22.75
C VAL A 100 25.97 7.64 -22.96
N THR A 101 26.65 7.99 -24.04
CA THR A 101 26.89 9.39 -24.47
C THR A 101 25.99 9.73 -25.66
N ASP A 102 26.10 10.93 -26.16
CA ASP A 102 25.44 11.37 -27.40
C ASP A 102 26.01 10.71 -28.66
N ALA A 103 27.24 10.16 -28.61
CA ALA A 103 27.92 9.56 -29.74
C ALA A 103 28.13 8.03 -29.61
N ARG A 104 28.43 7.53 -28.40
CA ARG A 104 28.88 6.15 -28.18
C ARG A 104 28.35 5.52 -26.90
N ILE A 105 28.53 4.19 -26.81
CA ILE A 105 28.17 3.38 -25.67
C ILE A 105 29.45 2.81 -25.06
N TYR A 106 29.64 2.98 -23.75
CA TYR A 106 30.81 2.54 -23.01
C TYR A 106 30.42 1.52 -21.94
N GLY A 107 31.13 0.40 -21.87
CA GLY A 107 31.03 -0.61 -20.83
C GLY A 107 32.33 -0.69 -20.04
N PHE A 108 32.34 -0.17 -18.82
CA PHE A 108 33.47 -0.24 -17.92
C PHE A 108 33.38 -1.50 -17.07
N ASP A 109 34.32 -2.43 -17.27
CA ASP A 109 34.39 -3.69 -16.51
C ASP A 109 35.84 -4.00 -16.19
N PRO A 110 36.21 -4.09 -14.89
CA PRO A 110 37.61 -4.37 -14.49
C PRO A 110 38.17 -5.70 -14.98
N ALA A 111 37.31 -6.63 -15.37
CA ALA A 111 37.68 -7.98 -15.84
C ALA A 111 37.62 -8.10 -17.37
N ALA A 112 37.32 -7.02 -18.09
CA ALA A 112 37.35 -7.00 -19.55
C ALA A 112 38.76 -6.69 -20.05
N ASP A 113 39.14 -7.21 -21.21
CA ASP A 113 40.41 -6.88 -21.88
C ASP A 113 40.44 -5.37 -22.16
N GLY A 114 41.44 -4.66 -21.59
CA GLY A 114 41.53 -3.21 -21.67
C GLY A 114 40.67 -2.40 -20.71
N GLY A 115 39.80 -3.03 -19.87
CA GLY A 115 38.97 -2.41 -18.84
C GLY A 115 37.77 -1.61 -19.35
N VAL A 116 37.74 -1.21 -20.63
CA VAL A 116 36.66 -0.42 -21.27
C VAL A 116 36.31 -1.02 -22.63
N ARG A 117 35.02 -1.24 -22.86
CA ARG A 117 34.47 -1.63 -24.16
C ARG A 117 33.68 -0.48 -24.73
N THR A 118 33.83 -0.23 -26.03
CA THR A 118 33.12 0.83 -26.75
C THR A 118 32.34 0.26 -27.92
N ALA A 119 31.17 0.84 -28.19
CA ALA A 119 30.36 0.54 -29.37
C ALA A 119 29.76 1.85 -29.92
N GLU A 120 29.71 1.99 -31.22
CA GLU A 120 28.99 3.08 -31.89
C GLU A 120 27.54 2.67 -32.12
N PHE A 121 26.59 3.61 -32.11
CA PHE A 121 25.17 3.30 -32.38
C PHE A 121 25.00 2.72 -33.78
N SER A 122 25.80 3.17 -34.77
CA SER A 122 25.82 2.66 -36.17
C SER A 122 26.18 1.17 -36.26
N ASP A 123 26.99 0.66 -35.31
CA ASP A 123 27.44 -0.72 -35.31
C ASP A 123 26.44 -1.70 -34.65
N VAL A 124 25.42 -1.18 -33.97
CA VAL A 124 24.44 -1.99 -33.23
C VAL A 124 23.15 -2.14 -34.07
N LYS A 125 22.96 -3.27 -34.70
CA LYS A 125 21.68 -3.60 -35.38
C LYS A 125 20.65 -4.15 -34.40
N ARG A 126 21.09 -4.88 -33.38
CA ARG A 126 20.20 -5.42 -32.37
C ARG A 126 20.87 -5.36 -31.00
N ALA A 127 20.17 -4.77 -30.01
CA ALA A 127 20.52 -4.76 -28.62
C ALA A 127 19.48 -5.53 -27.80
N TYR A 128 19.89 -6.47 -26.95
CA TYR A 128 18.99 -7.23 -26.11
C TYR A 128 19.67 -7.74 -24.84
N VAL A 129 18.85 -8.06 -23.82
CA VAL A 129 19.33 -8.65 -22.57
C VAL A 129 19.11 -10.17 -22.58
N LYS A 130 20.22 -10.91 -22.56
CA LYS A 130 20.21 -12.36 -22.44
C LYS A 130 20.22 -12.76 -20.96
N ARG A 131 19.19 -13.52 -20.53
CA ARG A 131 19.05 -13.95 -19.15
C ARG A 131 19.64 -15.33 -18.95
N TYR A 132 20.44 -15.49 -17.88
CA TYR A 132 21.05 -16.73 -17.43
C TYR A 132 20.54 -17.07 -16.02
N TYR A 133 20.89 -18.22 -15.48
CA TYR A 133 20.55 -18.58 -14.11
C TYR A 133 21.27 -17.65 -13.11
N GLY A 134 20.51 -16.77 -12.44
CA GLY A 134 21.02 -15.84 -11.42
C GLY A 134 21.63 -14.53 -11.92
N ASN A 135 21.84 -14.33 -13.22
CA ASN A 135 22.35 -13.09 -13.81
C ASN A 135 21.85 -12.86 -15.23
N ALA A 136 22.15 -11.69 -15.78
CA ALA A 136 21.82 -11.33 -17.15
C ALA A 136 22.97 -10.56 -17.81
N MET A 137 22.96 -10.49 -19.12
CA MET A 137 24.00 -9.89 -19.92
C MET A 137 23.42 -9.04 -21.03
N LEU A 138 23.91 -7.82 -21.20
CA LEU A 138 23.63 -6.97 -22.34
C LEU A 138 24.47 -7.42 -23.53
N VAL A 139 23.82 -7.72 -24.63
CA VAL A 139 24.43 -8.27 -25.84
C VAL A 139 24.07 -7.40 -27.03
N PHE A 140 25.06 -7.05 -27.82
CA PHE A 140 24.92 -6.39 -29.10
C PHE A 140 25.17 -7.36 -30.24
N SER A 141 24.39 -7.23 -31.33
CA SER A 141 24.55 -8.02 -32.54
C SER A 141 24.61 -7.12 -33.76
N LYS A 142 25.46 -7.44 -34.71
CA LYS A 142 25.59 -6.77 -36.02
C LYS A 142 24.62 -7.38 -37.05
N ASP A 143 23.81 -8.37 -36.73
CA ASP A 143 22.90 -9.08 -37.61
C ASP A 143 21.44 -8.79 -37.25
N ASP A 144 20.58 -8.53 -38.24
CA ASP A 144 19.16 -8.19 -38.06
C ASP A 144 18.27 -9.35 -37.60
N GLY A 145 18.75 -10.59 -37.65
CA GLY A 145 18.02 -11.78 -37.18
C GLY A 145 16.76 -12.14 -37.96
N GLY A 146 16.63 -11.71 -39.20
CA GLY A 146 15.46 -11.90 -40.05
C GLY A 146 15.30 -13.29 -40.71
N GLY A 147 16.02 -14.33 -40.27
CA GLY A 147 15.91 -15.68 -40.78
C GLY A 147 15.39 -16.69 -39.78
N GLU A 148 14.62 -17.67 -40.20
CA GLU A 148 14.03 -18.76 -39.38
C GLU A 148 15.07 -19.62 -38.62
N PHE A 149 16.37 -19.48 -38.93
CA PHE A 149 17.49 -20.10 -38.22
C PHE A 149 18.47 -19.04 -37.75
N VAL A 150 18.50 -18.79 -36.45
CA VAL A 150 19.48 -17.93 -35.78
C VAL A 150 20.84 -18.63 -35.83
N ASP A 151 21.71 -18.19 -36.70
CA ASP A 151 23.11 -18.66 -36.77
C ASP A 151 23.84 -18.22 -35.50
N LEU A 152 24.12 -19.17 -34.60
CA LEU A 152 24.72 -18.94 -33.28
C LEU A 152 26.20 -18.52 -33.35
N THR A 153 26.81 -18.48 -34.53
CA THR A 153 28.26 -18.26 -34.74
C THR A 153 28.64 -16.86 -35.21
N LYS A 154 27.67 -15.98 -35.57
CA LYS A 154 27.99 -14.64 -36.04
C LYS A 154 28.13 -13.63 -34.91
N GLU A 155 29.14 -12.82 -35.00
CA GLU A 155 29.67 -11.76 -34.11
C GLU A 155 28.67 -11.14 -33.14
N ARG A 156 28.59 -11.75 -31.95
CA ARG A 156 27.87 -11.20 -30.79
C ARG A 156 28.88 -10.63 -29.81
N THR A 157 28.73 -9.38 -29.47
CA THR A 157 29.53 -8.74 -28.42
C THR A 157 28.79 -8.82 -27.09
N ASN A 158 29.29 -9.62 -26.15
CA ASN A 158 28.84 -9.60 -24.76
C ASN A 158 29.35 -8.32 -24.10
N PHE A 159 28.47 -7.35 -23.88
CA PHE A 159 28.90 -6.00 -23.54
C PHE A 159 29.07 -5.78 -22.03
N LEU A 160 28.04 -6.09 -21.24
CA LEU A 160 28.03 -5.93 -19.81
C LEU A 160 27.23 -7.05 -19.13
N ARG A 161 27.69 -7.52 -17.96
CA ARG A 161 26.98 -8.49 -17.12
C ARG A 161 26.47 -7.82 -15.84
N PHE A 162 25.30 -8.23 -15.36
CA PHE A 162 24.64 -7.67 -14.18
C PHE A 162 23.72 -8.70 -13.51
N SER A 163 23.38 -8.46 -12.24
CA SER A 163 22.39 -9.27 -11.54
C SER A 163 20.96 -8.89 -11.96
N TYR A 164 19.99 -9.72 -11.60
CA TYR A 164 18.57 -9.39 -11.86
C TYR A 164 18.10 -8.09 -11.17
N LYS A 165 18.86 -7.53 -10.24
CA LYS A 165 18.54 -6.26 -9.58
C LYS A 165 18.50 -5.08 -10.54
N THR A 166 19.36 -5.08 -11.56
CA THR A 166 19.46 -4.02 -12.58
C THR A 166 18.93 -4.46 -13.95
N ALA A 167 18.40 -5.69 -14.06
CA ALA A 167 17.97 -6.26 -15.33
C ALA A 167 16.90 -5.44 -16.04
N SER A 168 15.89 -4.94 -15.33
CA SER A 168 14.82 -4.12 -15.92
C SER A 168 15.34 -2.80 -16.51
N LEU A 169 16.32 -2.18 -15.86
CA LEU A 169 16.94 -0.95 -16.36
C LEU A 169 17.83 -1.24 -17.58
N CYS A 170 18.52 -2.38 -17.57
CA CYS A 170 19.31 -2.80 -18.72
C CYS A 170 18.44 -3.23 -19.90
N ASP A 171 17.24 -3.79 -19.68
CA ASP A 171 16.24 -4.03 -20.73
C ASP A 171 15.79 -2.70 -21.36
N ALA A 172 15.51 -1.67 -20.56
CA ALA A 172 15.19 -0.32 -21.04
C ALA A 172 16.35 0.30 -21.81
N ALA A 173 17.59 0.15 -21.30
CA ALA A 173 18.78 0.64 -22.02
C ALA A 173 19.01 -0.08 -23.34
N ALA A 174 18.77 -1.40 -23.41
CA ALA A 174 18.85 -2.15 -24.66
C ALA A 174 17.83 -1.63 -25.68
N THR A 175 16.59 -1.35 -25.24
CA THR A 175 15.54 -0.76 -26.09
C THR A 175 15.90 0.65 -26.54
N PHE A 176 16.43 1.50 -25.65
CA PHE A 176 16.94 2.83 -25.99
C PHE A 176 18.02 2.75 -27.08
N ILE A 177 19.05 1.93 -26.84
CA ILE A 177 20.17 1.75 -27.77
C ILE A 177 19.66 1.29 -29.13
N GLN A 178 18.75 0.32 -29.17
CA GLN A 178 18.19 -0.19 -30.41
C GLN A 178 17.35 0.86 -31.15
N ASN A 179 16.55 1.65 -30.47
CA ASN A 179 15.71 2.68 -31.06
C ASN A 179 16.55 3.83 -31.62
N VAL A 180 17.58 4.29 -30.91
CA VAL A 180 18.51 5.31 -31.40
C VAL A 180 19.33 4.78 -32.60
N ALA A 181 19.81 3.54 -32.53
CA ALA A 181 20.49 2.89 -33.67
C ALA A 181 19.59 2.74 -34.90
N SER A 182 18.26 2.65 -34.74
CA SER A 182 17.29 2.63 -35.85
C SER A 182 16.87 4.01 -36.37
N GLY A 183 17.49 5.10 -35.89
CA GLY A 183 17.27 6.47 -36.35
C GLY A 183 16.14 7.24 -35.62
N LYS A 184 15.65 6.77 -34.47
CA LYS A 184 14.73 7.56 -33.65
C LYS A 184 15.44 8.69 -32.91
N SER A 185 14.68 9.73 -32.55
CA SER A 185 15.21 10.86 -31.76
C SER A 185 15.74 10.40 -30.42
N MET A 186 16.99 10.76 -30.12
CA MET A 186 17.63 10.44 -28.83
C MET A 186 16.94 11.13 -27.64
N GLU A 187 16.39 12.33 -27.84
CA GLU A 187 15.72 13.10 -26.79
C GLU A 187 14.40 12.45 -26.37
N ASP A 188 13.59 11.97 -27.33
CA ASP A 188 12.32 11.27 -27.04
C ASP A 188 12.56 9.95 -26.33
N GLU A 189 13.58 9.20 -26.76
CA GLU A 189 13.95 7.94 -26.10
C GLU A 189 14.58 8.18 -24.70
N LEU A 190 15.26 9.30 -24.49
CA LEU A 190 15.80 9.67 -23.18
C LEU A 190 14.70 9.95 -22.15
N GLN A 191 13.58 10.58 -22.54
CA GLN A 191 12.42 10.74 -21.67
C GLN A 191 11.85 9.40 -21.21
N LEU A 192 11.79 8.41 -22.11
CA LEU A 192 11.35 7.05 -21.74
C LEU A 192 12.35 6.36 -20.81
N MET A 193 13.65 6.65 -21.00
CA MET A 193 14.69 6.15 -20.13
C MET A 193 14.62 6.77 -18.72
N GLU A 194 14.31 8.06 -18.60
CA GLU A 194 14.03 8.74 -17.31
C GLU A 194 12.95 8.01 -16.52
N GLY A 195 11.84 7.65 -17.16
CA GLY A 195 10.79 6.88 -16.53
C GLY A 195 11.24 5.51 -16.01
N SER A 196 12.21 4.89 -16.70
CA SER A 196 12.80 3.61 -16.26
C SER A 196 13.73 3.79 -15.05
N PHE A 197 14.46 4.88 -14.99
CA PHE A 197 15.24 5.27 -13.81
C PHE A 197 14.33 5.60 -12.63
N GLU A 198 13.24 6.37 -12.81
CA GLU A 198 12.25 6.62 -11.76
C GLU A 198 11.67 5.33 -11.17
N LYS A 199 11.37 4.37 -12.02
CA LYS A 199 10.84 3.06 -11.60
C LYS A 199 11.83 2.29 -10.73
N GLN A 200 13.12 2.44 -10.98
CA GLN A 200 14.16 1.82 -10.16
C GLN A 200 14.37 2.56 -8.83
N PHE A 201 14.19 3.88 -8.78
CA PHE A 201 14.20 4.67 -7.53
C PHE A 201 12.96 4.41 -6.65
N SER A 202 11.95 3.69 -7.15
CA SER A 202 10.91 3.12 -6.29
C SER A 202 11.41 2.00 -5.37
N VAL A 203 12.70 1.67 -5.45
CA VAL A 203 13.38 0.70 -4.58
C VAL A 203 14.43 1.42 -3.76
N CYS A 204 14.43 1.22 -2.44
CA CYS A 204 15.42 1.84 -1.55
C CYS A 204 16.86 1.42 -1.92
N PRO A 205 17.78 2.37 -2.18
CA PRO A 205 19.16 2.05 -2.56
C PRO A 205 19.95 1.36 -1.43
N LYS A 206 19.55 1.57 -0.15
CA LYS A 206 20.23 0.97 1.01
C LYS A 206 19.79 -0.46 1.31
N CYS A 207 18.47 -0.75 1.26
CA CYS A 207 17.94 -2.03 1.72
C CYS A 207 17.19 -2.83 0.65
N GLY A 208 16.99 -2.28 -0.56
CA GLY A 208 16.30 -2.96 -1.66
C GLY A 208 14.79 -3.11 -1.49
N ARG A 209 14.17 -2.42 -0.51
CA ARG A 209 12.73 -2.45 -0.30
C ARG A 209 12.02 -1.56 -1.31
N ASN A 210 10.87 -2.00 -1.83
CA ASN A 210 10.03 -1.16 -2.67
C ASN A 210 9.52 0.04 -1.87
N LEU A 211 9.72 1.23 -2.41
CA LEU A 211 9.17 2.48 -1.91
C LEU A 211 7.78 2.68 -2.51
N ILE A 212 6.89 3.34 -1.80
CA ILE A 212 5.52 3.60 -2.25
C ILE A 212 5.50 4.57 -3.42
N ARG A 213 6.42 5.51 -3.41
CA ARG A 213 6.66 6.46 -4.50
C ARG A 213 8.17 6.63 -4.72
N PRO A 214 8.61 6.95 -5.95
CA PRO A 214 10.00 7.30 -6.20
C PRO A 214 10.47 8.41 -5.27
N GLY A 215 11.67 8.25 -4.68
CA GLY A 215 12.24 9.24 -3.76
C GLY A 215 11.60 9.33 -2.37
N ALA A 216 10.58 8.52 -2.05
CA ALA A 216 10.04 8.48 -0.69
C ALA A 216 11.11 8.02 0.31
N PRO A 217 11.15 8.59 1.53
CA PRO A 217 12.08 8.13 2.56
C PRO A 217 11.85 6.65 2.84
N CYS A 218 12.93 5.87 2.83
CA CYS A 218 12.82 4.44 3.14
C CYS A 218 12.65 4.24 4.63
N ILE A 219 11.52 3.76 5.00
CA ILE A 219 11.08 3.54 6.35
C ILE A 219 11.98 2.56 7.12
N ASN A 220 12.56 1.56 6.42
CA ASN A 220 13.51 0.63 7.03
C ASN A 220 14.89 1.27 7.29
N CYS A 221 15.19 2.37 6.59
CA CYS A 221 16.45 3.12 6.71
C CYS A 221 16.26 4.47 7.43
N GLU A 222 15.03 4.94 7.57
CA GLU A 222 14.67 6.13 8.33
C GLU A 222 14.78 5.87 9.84
N SER A 223 14.98 6.92 10.62
CA SER A 223 15.12 6.74 12.06
C SER A 223 13.78 6.28 12.67
N LYS A 224 13.81 5.17 13.41
CA LYS A 224 12.64 4.64 14.16
C LYS A 224 12.00 5.69 15.08
N GLY A 225 12.73 6.75 15.41
CA GLY A 225 12.26 7.89 16.22
C GLY A 225 11.17 8.71 15.52
N THR A 226 11.21 8.84 14.19
CA THR A 226 10.19 9.61 13.44
C THR A 226 8.85 8.89 13.46
N VAL A 227 8.86 7.56 13.25
CA VAL A 227 7.65 6.72 13.32
C VAL A 227 7.04 6.79 14.74
N LEU A 228 7.88 6.68 15.77
CA LEU A 228 7.43 6.75 17.16
C LEU A 228 6.83 8.13 17.50
N LYS A 229 7.43 9.23 17.02
CA LYS A 229 6.88 10.58 17.22
C LYS A 229 5.48 10.73 16.61
N LYS A 230 5.25 10.18 15.42
CA LYS A 230 3.93 10.20 14.77
C LYS A 230 2.89 9.38 15.55
N LEU A 231 3.28 8.20 16.06
CA LEU A 231 2.40 7.40 16.93
C LEU A 231 2.04 8.13 18.23
N ILE A 232 3.02 8.81 18.86
CA ILE A 232 2.79 9.60 20.07
C ILE A 232 1.76 10.71 19.81
N LYS A 233 1.74 11.32 18.61
CA LYS A 233 0.75 12.33 18.25
C LYS A 233 -0.69 11.81 18.38
N TYR A 234 -0.96 10.56 18.02
CA TYR A 234 -2.28 9.93 18.22
C TYR A 234 -2.59 9.63 19.70
N ALA A 235 -1.57 9.47 20.54
CA ALA A 235 -1.73 9.26 21.98
C ALA A 235 -2.00 10.56 22.76
N LEU A 236 -1.60 11.72 22.21
CA LEU A 236 -1.72 13.02 22.88
C LEU A 236 -3.15 13.42 23.30
N PRO A 237 -4.22 13.19 22.51
CA PRO A 237 -5.60 13.46 22.95
C PRO A 237 -5.97 12.72 24.22
N TYR A 238 -5.37 11.55 24.46
CA TYR A 238 -5.64 10.66 25.59
C TYR A 238 -4.63 10.79 26.74
N LYS A 239 -3.82 11.88 26.73
CA LYS A 239 -2.73 12.10 27.71
C LYS A 239 -3.19 11.97 29.18
N TRP A 240 -4.38 12.45 29.53
CA TRP A 240 -4.91 12.35 30.90
C TRP A 240 -5.23 10.91 31.31
N MET A 241 -5.82 10.12 30.39
CA MET A 241 -6.07 8.69 30.66
C MET A 241 -4.76 7.91 30.80
N LEU A 242 -3.76 8.22 29.97
CA LEU A 242 -2.44 7.62 30.08
C LEU A 242 -1.74 8.03 31.38
N LEU A 243 -1.82 9.31 31.78
CA LEU A 243 -1.24 9.80 33.04
C LEU A 243 -1.85 9.09 34.24
N VAL A 244 -3.19 9.01 34.32
CA VAL A 244 -3.89 8.28 35.40
C VAL A 244 -3.50 6.81 35.37
N GLY A 245 -3.41 6.19 34.18
CA GLY A 245 -2.94 4.80 34.06
C GLY A 245 -1.52 4.59 34.58
N VAL A 246 -0.59 5.55 34.34
CA VAL A 246 0.77 5.52 34.91
C VAL A 246 0.76 5.69 36.41
N LEU A 247 -0.04 6.61 36.96
CA LEU A 247 -0.16 6.81 38.42
C LEU A 247 -0.71 5.56 39.10
N LEU A 248 -1.78 4.96 38.56
CA LEU A 248 -2.31 3.70 39.07
C LEU A 248 -1.28 2.55 38.95
N SER A 249 -0.43 2.57 37.90
CA SER A 249 0.67 1.61 37.76
C SER A 249 1.71 1.77 38.86
N MET A 250 2.05 3.02 39.22
CA MET A 250 2.97 3.30 40.33
C MET A 250 2.38 2.81 41.69
N VAL A 251 1.08 3.05 41.93
CA VAL A 251 0.40 2.58 43.14
C VAL A 251 0.42 1.05 43.18
N THR A 252 -0.02 0.36 42.11
CA THR A 252 -0.01 -1.11 42.09
C THR A 252 1.38 -1.70 42.26
N THR A 253 2.40 -1.06 41.65
CA THR A 253 3.80 -1.48 41.83
C THR A 253 4.28 -1.28 43.28
N GLY A 254 4.06 -0.12 43.87
CA GLY A 254 4.44 0.15 45.26
C GLY A 254 3.81 -0.85 46.22
N VAL A 255 2.49 -1.08 46.08
CA VAL A 255 1.75 -2.04 46.86
C VAL A 255 2.28 -3.48 46.68
N SER A 256 2.66 -3.86 45.42
CA SER A 256 3.20 -5.20 45.16
C SER A 256 4.58 -5.47 45.79
N LEU A 257 5.29 -4.45 46.25
CA LEU A 257 6.60 -4.59 46.91
C LEU A 257 6.48 -4.81 48.43
N LEU A 258 5.29 -4.63 49.04
CA LEU A 258 5.09 -4.79 50.46
C LEU A 258 5.08 -6.26 50.97
N PRO A 259 4.45 -7.23 50.24
CA PRO A 259 4.33 -8.59 50.75
C PRO A 259 5.64 -9.28 51.12
N PRO A 260 6.74 -9.20 50.27
CA PRO A 260 7.99 -9.82 50.68
C PRO A 260 8.62 -9.20 51.92
N TYR A 261 8.46 -7.88 52.14
CA TYR A 261 8.96 -7.20 53.33
C TYR A 261 8.18 -7.65 54.57
N MET A 262 6.86 -7.79 54.46
CA MET A 262 6.00 -8.34 55.54
C MET A 262 6.35 -9.77 55.87
N THR A 263 6.75 -10.58 54.90
CA THR A 263 7.24 -11.95 55.11
C THR A 263 8.49 -11.96 55.99
N LYS A 264 9.41 -10.99 55.81
CA LYS A 264 10.56 -10.84 56.71
C LYS A 264 10.13 -10.62 58.14
N THR A 265 9.25 -9.62 58.40
CA THR A 265 8.75 -9.30 59.76
C THR A 265 8.00 -10.51 60.39
N LEU A 266 7.25 -11.25 59.58
CA LEU A 266 6.55 -12.44 60.03
C LEU A 266 7.51 -13.52 60.53
N VAL A 267 8.58 -13.82 59.79
CA VAL A 267 9.54 -14.87 60.08
C VAL A 267 10.51 -14.49 61.21
N ASP A 268 10.95 -13.23 61.23
CA ASP A 268 11.99 -12.77 62.17
C ASP A 268 11.39 -12.33 63.54
N ASP A 269 10.22 -11.67 63.58
CA ASP A 269 9.70 -11.00 64.72
C ASP A 269 8.43 -11.68 65.36
N VAL A 270 7.53 -12.17 64.45
CA VAL A 270 6.20 -12.66 64.87
C VAL A 270 6.24 -14.11 65.29
N LEU A 271 6.80 -14.97 64.43
CA LEU A 271 6.84 -16.43 64.71
C LEU A 271 7.74 -16.83 65.90
N PRO A 272 8.99 -16.30 66.01
CA PRO A 272 9.87 -16.66 67.07
C PRO A 272 9.41 -16.20 68.50
N ASN A 273 8.63 -15.09 68.54
CA ASN A 273 8.18 -14.49 69.81
C ASN A 273 6.72 -14.84 70.11
N ASP A 274 6.10 -15.76 69.40
CA ASP A 274 4.72 -16.28 69.66
C ASP A 274 3.64 -15.17 69.74
N LYS A 275 3.84 -14.06 69.00
CA LYS A 275 2.98 -12.85 69.01
C LYS A 275 1.75 -13.04 68.14
N LYS A 276 0.70 -13.74 68.66
CA LYS A 276 -0.53 -14.05 67.90
C LYS A 276 -1.30 -12.81 67.40
N ASP A 277 -1.34 -11.75 68.25
CA ASP A 277 -2.03 -10.49 67.82
C ASP A 277 -1.36 -9.85 66.65
N MET A 278 -0.01 -9.84 66.57
CA MET A 278 0.75 -9.31 65.51
C MET A 278 0.64 -10.15 64.24
N LEU A 279 0.43 -11.46 64.34
CA LEU A 279 0.14 -12.36 63.21
C LEU A 279 -1.17 -11.96 62.53
N ILE A 280 -2.23 -11.71 63.26
CA ILE A 280 -3.52 -11.30 62.73
C ILE A 280 -3.38 -9.97 61.99
N VAL A 281 -2.63 -9.01 62.53
CA VAL A 281 -2.37 -7.71 61.88
C VAL A 281 -1.56 -7.89 60.58
N CYS A 282 -0.50 -8.70 60.61
CA CYS A 282 0.32 -8.96 59.39
C CYS A 282 -0.51 -9.64 58.29
N VAL A 283 -1.31 -10.63 58.62
CA VAL A 283 -2.17 -11.32 57.67
C VAL A 283 -3.26 -10.36 57.16
N GLY A 284 -3.86 -9.55 58.03
CA GLY A 284 -4.85 -8.54 57.64
C GLY A 284 -4.27 -7.51 56.67
N LEU A 285 -3.02 -7.04 56.92
CA LEU A 285 -2.32 -6.15 56.01
C LEU A 285 -1.98 -6.81 54.65
N LEU A 286 -1.58 -8.08 54.65
CA LEU A 286 -1.36 -8.82 53.41
C LEU A 286 -2.65 -8.94 52.60
N VAL A 287 -3.75 -9.27 53.21
CA VAL A 287 -5.08 -9.33 52.55
C VAL A 287 -5.42 -7.95 51.95
N ALA A 288 -5.29 -6.89 52.76
CA ALA A 288 -5.53 -5.52 52.29
C ALA A 288 -4.64 -5.15 51.11
N THR A 289 -3.37 -5.54 51.15
CA THR A 289 -2.41 -5.31 50.03
C THR A 289 -2.87 -5.98 48.76
N TYR A 290 -3.29 -7.25 48.81
CA TYR A 290 -3.79 -7.96 47.65
C TYR A 290 -5.12 -7.40 47.12
N VAL A 291 -6.07 -7.05 48.03
CA VAL A 291 -7.34 -6.41 47.62
C VAL A 291 -7.09 -5.09 46.89
N ILE A 292 -6.19 -4.25 47.39
CA ILE A 292 -5.80 -2.99 46.75
C ILE A 292 -5.13 -3.28 45.41
N GLN A 293 -4.18 -4.21 45.36
CA GLN A 293 -3.45 -4.55 44.13
C GLN A 293 -4.38 -5.03 43.01
N TYR A 294 -5.29 -5.95 43.30
CA TYR A 294 -6.23 -6.47 42.29
C TYR A 294 -7.31 -5.45 41.96
N GLY A 295 -7.85 -4.69 42.92
CA GLY A 295 -8.87 -3.68 42.69
C GLY A 295 -8.35 -2.52 41.85
N VAL A 296 -7.22 -1.91 42.25
CA VAL A 296 -6.58 -0.84 41.47
C VAL A 296 -6.07 -1.37 40.11
N GLY A 297 -5.56 -2.61 40.09
CA GLY A 297 -5.12 -3.27 38.86
C GLY A 297 -6.25 -3.45 37.86
N CYS A 298 -7.44 -3.81 38.29
CA CYS A 298 -8.63 -3.93 37.46
C CYS A 298 -9.02 -2.57 36.83
N ILE A 299 -9.10 -1.52 37.64
CA ILE A 299 -9.43 -0.16 37.19
C ILE A 299 -8.39 0.33 36.19
N ARG A 300 -7.12 0.13 36.48
CA ARG A 300 -6.01 0.47 35.57
C ARG A 300 -6.13 -0.25 34.23
N ALA A 301 -6.32 -1.58 34.26
CA ALA A 301 -6.40 -2.39 33.04
C ALA A 301 -7.58 -1.97 32.18
N TYR A 302 -8.75 -1.71 32.76
CA TYR A 302 -9.92 -1.20 32.09
C TYR A 302 -9.67 0.16 31.43
N LEU A 303 -9.14 1.13 32.20
CA LEU A 303 -8.86 2.47 31.72
C LEU A 303 -7.87 2.49 30.53
N LEU A 304 -6.77 1.75 30.64
CA LEU A 304 -5.76 1.69 29.57
C LEU A 304 -6.27 0.91 28.35
N ARG A 305 -7.15 -0.09 28.55
CA ARG A 305 -7.81 -0.79 27.45
C ARG A 305 -8.72 0.13 26.66
N VAL A 306 -9.61 0.87 27.35
CA VAL A 306 -10.50 1.85 26.74
C VAL A 306 -9.71 2.93 26.00
N CYS A 307 -8.61 3.39 26.56
CA CYS A 307 -7.69 4.33 25.91
C CYS A 307 -7.14 3.76 24.60
N GLY A 308 -6.66 2.52 24.63
CA GLY A 308 -6.16 1.84 23.43
C GLY A 308 -7.22 1.65 22.36
N ASP A 309 -8.44 1.27 22.74
CA ASP A 309 -9.55 1.06 21.82
C ASP A 309 -9.96 2.37 21.12
N LYS A 310 -10.04 3.50 21.87
CA LYS A 310 -10.32 4.83 21.31
C LYS A 310 -9.23 5.30 20.36
N LEU A 311 -7.97 5.18 20.75
CA LEU A 311 -6.82 5.56 19.91
C LEU A 311 -6.85 4.83 18.57
N ILE A 312 -7.15 3.53 18.57
CA ILE A 312 -7.20 2.73 17.36
C ILE A 312 -8.43 3.06 16.49
N ALA A 313 -9.56 3.37 17.11
CA ALA A 313 -10.73 3.83 16.38
C ALA A 313 -10.41 5.12 15.59
N ASP A 314 -9.75 6.09 16.22
CA ASP A 314 -9.33 7.32 15.56
C ASP A 314 -8.34 7.03 14.41
N MET A 315 -7.33 6.18 14.67
CA MET A 315 -6.38 5.79 13.61
C MET A 315 -7.07 5.10 12.44
N ARG A 316 -8.02 4.18 12.69
CA ARG A 316 -8.78 3.53 11.61
C ARG A 316 -9.58 4.51 10.81
N ASN A 317 -10.27 5.45 11.47
CA ASN A 317 -11.06 6.48 10.82
C ASN A 317 -10.18 7.34 9.90
N ASP A 318 -9.02 7.79 10.40
CA ASP A 318 -8.10 8.62 9.64
C ASP A 318 -7.51 7.87 8.44
N VAL A 319 -7.09 6.59 8.65
CA VAL A 319 -6.56 5.76 7.57
C VAL A 319 -7.61 5.48 6.52
N TYR A 320 -8.86 5.20 6.94
CA TYR A 320 -9.96 4.95 6.01
C TYR A 320 -10.30 6.20 5.19
N LYS A 321 -10.46 7.37 5.85
CA LYS A 321 -10.67 8.65 5.17
C LYS A 321 -9.55 8.93 4.17
N LYS A 322 -8.32 8.71 4.58
CA LYS A 322 -7.16 8.94 3.73
C LYS A 322 -7.09 7.94 2.57
N ALA A 323 -7.42 6.67 2.81
CA ALA A 323 -7.52 5.67 1.74
C ALA A 323 -8.56 6.08 0.70
N GLN A 324 -9.74 6.56 1.10
CA GLN A 324 -10.76 7.06 0.15
C GLN A 324 -10.28 8.27 -0.68
N ALA A 325 -9.38 9.07 -0.14
CA ALA A 325 -8.82 10.23 -0.82
C ALA A 325 -7.55 9.92 -1.66
N MET A 326 -7.15 8.66 -1.80
CA MET A 326 -5.98 8.29 -2.60
C MET A 326 -6.27 8.33 -4.10
N PRO A 327 -5.32 8.80 -4.93
CA PRO A 327 -5.46 8.79 -6.38
C PRO A 327 -5.52 7.35 -6.92
N MET A 328 -6.18 7.17 -8.08
CA MET A 328 -6.34 5.86 -8.72
C MET A 328 -5.02 5.12 -8.95
N ARG A 329 -3.95 5.88 -9.23
CA ARG A 329 -2.58 5.34 -9.37
C ARG A 329 -2.08 4.56 -8.14
N PHE A 330 -2.56 4.90 -6.94
CA PHE A 330 -2.24 4.14 -5.72
C PHE A 330 -2.89 2.75 -5.76
N TYR A 331 -4.14 2.66 -6.20
CA TYR A 331 -4.90 1.41 -6.30
C TYR A 331 -4.41 0.51 -7.44
N ASP A 332 -3.91 1.07 -8.54
CA ASP A 332 -3.28 0.31 -9.63
C ASP A 332 -2.01 -0.44 -9.17
N ARG A 333 -1.31 0.10 -8.16
CA ARG A 333 -0.06 -0.46 -7.64
C ARG A 333 -0.22 -1.29 -6.38
N THR A 334 -1.33 -1.14 -5.69
CA THR A 334 -1.57 -1.73 -4.36
C THR A 334 -2.83 -2.59 -4.42
N SER A 335 -2.71 -3.88 -4.09
CA SER A 335 -3.90 -4.74 -4.04
C SER A 335 -4.87 -4.29 -2.96
N THR A 336 -6.16 -4.35 -3.25
CA THR A 336 -7.25 -3.99 -2.33
C THR A 336 -7.15 -4.75 -1.00
N GLY A 337 -6.81 -6.05 -1.05
CA GLY A 337 -6.59 -6.86 0.14
C GLY A 337 -5.45 -6.37 1.03
N SER A 338 -4.39 -5.78 0.43
CA SER A 338 -3.31 -5.15 1.20
C SER A 338 -3.79 -3.91 1.95
N VAL A 339 -4.63 -3.07 1.33
CA VAL A 339 -5.22 -1.88 1.96
C VAL A 339 -6.14 -2.28 3.10
N VAL A 340 -7.03 -3.26 2.88
CA VAL A 340 -7.91 -3.81 3.92
C VAL A 340 -7.10 -4.34 5.11
N ASN A 341 -6.03 -5.12 4.86
CA ASN A 341 -5.17 -5.63 5.93
C ASN A 341 -4.43 -4.50 6.69
N ARG A 342 -4.06 -3.40 6.04
CA ARG A 342 -3.47 -2.25 6.73
C ARG A 342 -4.47 -1.59 7.67
N ILE A 343 -5.74 -1.42 7.24
CA ILE A 343 -6.79 -0.80 8.05
C ILE A 343 -7.21 -1.71 9.22
N SER A 344 -7.29 -3.02 9.03
CA SER A 344 -7.78 -3.98 10.05
C SER A 344 -6.64 -4.61 10.86
N GLY A 345 -5.67 -5.25 10.22
CA GLY A 345 -4.62 -6.05 10.84
C GLY A 345 -3.49 -5.22 11.43
N ASP A 346 -2.94 -4.25 10.67
CA ASP A 346 -1.83 -3.43 11.15
C ASP A 346 -2.26 -2.51 12.30
N THR A 347 -3.47 -1.95 12.27
CA THR A 347 -4.02 -1.17 13.38
C THR A 347 -4.18 -2.00 14.64
N LEU A 348 -4.63 -3.26 14.52
CA LEU A 348 -4.73 -4.18 15.67
C LEU A 348 -3.35 -4.48 16.28
N THR A 349 -2.33 -4.67 15.47
CA THR A 349 -0.95 -4.88 15.94
C THR A 349 -0.43 -3.67 16.70
N ILE A 350 -0.73 -2.46 16.24
CA ILE A 350 -0.36 -1.22 16.93
C ILE A 350 -1.13 -1.11 18.26
N GLN A 351 -2.43 -1.43 18.27
CA GLN A 351 -3.23 -1.44 19.49
C GLN A 351 -2.62 -2.33 20.57
N GLN A 352 -2.33 -3.60 20.21
CA GLN A 352 -1.72 -4.55 21.13
C GLN A 352 -0.39 -4.04 21.67
N PHE A 353 0.41 -3.39 20.84
CA PHE A 353 1.68 -2.78 21.26
C PHE A 353 1.46 -1.61 22.24
N VAL A 354 0.57 -0.67 21.90
CA VAL A 354 0.28 0.49 22.75
C VAL A 354 -0.25 0.06 24.12
N ILE A 355 -1.18 -0.90 24.15
CA ILE A 355 -1.71 -1.47 25.38
C ILE A 355 -0.58 -2.13 26.18
N ARG A 356 0.25 -2.96 25.55
CA ARG A 356 1.37 -3.65 26.20
C ARG A 356 2.39 -2.65 26.76
N VAL A 357 2.77 -1.62 26.00
CA VAL A 357 3.68 -0.58 26.48
C VAL A 357 3.10 0.15 27.68
N SER A 358 1.84 0.55 27.61
CA SER A 358 1.20 1.31 28.69
C SER A 358 0.97 0.49 29.94
N GLN A 359 0.65 -0.81 29.82
CA GLN A 359 0.33 -1.67 30.95
C GLN A 359 1.54 -2.37 31.56
N GLU A 360 2.46 -2.85 30.71
CA GLU A 360 3.56 -3.72 31.16
C GLU A 360 4.89 -2.98 31.27
N VAL A 361 5.29 -2.20 30.25
CA VAL A 361 6.62 -1.56 30.26
C VAL A 361 6.78 -0.61 31.43
N VAL A 362 5.75 0.22 31.69
CA VAL A 362 5.77 1.18 32.80
C VAL A 362 5.85 0.46 34.14
N VAL A 363 5.03 -0.57 34.32
CA VAL A 363 5.02 -1.37 35.58
C VAL A 363 6.36 -2.05 35.79
N GLN A 364 6.88 -2.77 34.76
CA GLN A 364 8.14 -3.50 34.87
C GLN A 364 9.34 -2.58 35.11
N PHE A 365 9.32 -1.37 34.53
CA PHE A 365 10.38 -0.39 34.76
C PHE A 365 10.38 0.10 36.22
N PHE A 366 9.23 0.54 36.76
CA PHE A 366 9.16 0.99 38.14
C PHE A 366 9.38 -0.15 39.14
N LYS A 367 8.87 -1.34 38.87
CA LYS A 367 9.08 -2.55 39.63
C LYS A 367 10.57 -2.87 39.75
N MET A 368 11.30 -2.86 38.65
CA MET A 368 12.73 -3.11 38.61
C MET A 368 13.51 -2.10 39.49
N ILE A 369 13.23 -0.81 39.33
CA ILE A 369 13.90 0.23 40.14
C ILE A 369 13.55 0.09 41.62
N GLY A 370 12.26 -0.10 41.95
CA GLY A 370 11.82 -0.24 43.32
C GLY A 370 12.45 -1.45 44.04
N ILE A 371 12.49 -2.60 43.36
CA ILE A 371 13.12 -3.81 43.89
C ILE A 371 14.62 -3.60 44.11
N ILE A 372 15.33 -3.01 43.15
CA ILE A 372 16.77 -2.73 43.29
C ILE A 372 17.02 -1.85 44.52
N ILE A 373 16.26 -0.78 44.73
CA ILE A 373 16.42 0.13 45.85
C ILE A 373 16.19 -0.63 47.19
N ILE A 374 15.13 -1.43 47.26
CA ILE A 374 14.82 -2.22 48.48
C ILE A 374 15.91 -3.25 48.73
N MET A 375 16.36 -4.00 47.72
CA MET A 375 17.41 -5.01 47.86
C MET A 375 18.74 -4.42 48.33
N PHE A 376 19.16 -3.28 47.79
CA PHE A 376 20.35 -2.58 48.30
C PHE A 376 20.20 -2.07 49.71
N GLY A 377 19.01 -1.62 50.12
CA GLY A 377 18.70 -1.21 51.48
C GLY A 377 18.67 -2.36 52.48
N MET A 378 18.35 -3.58 52.00
CA MET A 378 18.33 -4.79 52.86
C MET A 378 19.75 -5.38 53.03
N ASN A 379 20.44 -5.65 51.95
CA ASN A 379 21.83 -6.16 51.98
C ASN A 379 22.49 -5.98 50.61
N TRP A 380 23.54 -5.14 50.54
CA TRP A 380 24.22 -4.82 49.29
C TRP A 380 25.03 -5.99 48.75
N GLN A 381 25.55 -6.87 49.56
CA GLN A 381 26.38 -8.03 49.15
C GLN A 381 25.52 -9.06 48.42
N LEU A 382 24.38 -9.43 48.98
CA LEU A 382 23.43 -10.34 48.36
C LEU A 382 22.83 -9.72 47.11
N THR A 383 22.66 -8.39 47.07
CA THR A 383 22.18 -7.68 45.85
C THR A 383 23.17 -7.80 44.69
N LEU A 384 24.46 -7.59 44.94
CA LEU A 384 25.47 -7.78 43.89
C LEU A 384 25.50 -9.23 43.40
N LEU A 385 25.31 -10.20 44.29
CA LEU A 385 25.22 -11.61 43.92
C LEU A 385 24.01 -11.89 43.01
N SER A 386 22.86 -11.28 43.30
CA SER A 386 21.65 -11.41 42.48
C SER A 386 21.76 -10.78 41.09
N LEU A 387 22.66 -9.84 40.90
CA LEU A 387 22.90 -9.18 39.62
C LEU A 387 23.81 -9.98 38.68
N ILE A 388 24.55 -10.99 39.18
CA ILE A 388 25.49 -11.79 38.36
C ILE A 388 24.84 -12.39 37.10
N PRO A 389 23.62 -13.01 37.18
CA PRO A 389 22.99 -13.58 36.00
C PRO A 389 22.58 -12.57 34.93
N VAL A 390 22.34 -11.29 35.29
CA VAL A 390 21.76 -10.27 34.40
C VAL A 390 22.61 -10.00 33.16
N PRO A 391 23.95 -9.78 33.23
CA PRO A 391 24.80 -9.60 32.05
C PRO A 391 24.71 -10.79 31.08
N PHE A 392 24.66 -12.02 31.59
CA PHE A 392 24.55 -13.23 30.76
C PHE A 392 23.21 -13.28 30.01
N VAL A 393 22.11 -12.91 30.68
CA VAL A 393 20.77 -12.83 30.06
C VAL A 393 20.73 -11.75 28.97
N VAL A 394 21.26 -10.55 29.26
CA VAL A 394 21.30 -9.46 28.27
C VAL A 394 22.15 -9.80 27.06
N LEU A 395 23.34 -10.36 27.27
CA LEU A 395 24.21 -10.80 26.19
C LEU A 395 23.59 -11.95 25.40
N GLY A 396 23.02 -12.94 26.09
CA GLY A 396 22.32 -14.07 25.48
C GLY A 396 21.15 -13.62 24.59
N SER A 397 20.33 -12.68 25.08
CA SER A 397 19.20 -12.11 24.33
C SER A 397 19.64 -11.37 23.06
N ARG A 398 20.75 -10.60 23.13
CA ARG A 398 21.32 -9.94 21.94
C ARG A 398 21.83 -10.93 20.89
N ILE A 399 22.53 -11.99 21.32
CA ILE A 399 23.03 -13.05 20.44
C ILE A 399 21.87 -13.83 19.83
N PHE A 400 20.88 -14.18 20.65
CA PHE A 400 19.68 -14.89 20.22
C PHE A 400 18.90 -14.10 19.16
N GLY A 401 18.61 -12.81 19.42
CA GLY A 401 17.88 -11.95 18.50
C GLY A 401 18.55 -11.85 17.12
N LYS A 402 19.89 -11.73 17.09
CA LYS A 402 20.66 -11.74 15.81
C LYS A 402 20.57 -13.09 15.09
N LYS A 403 20.60 -14.21 15.81
CA LYS A 403 20.58 -15.56 15.21
C LYS A 403 19.18 -15.97 14.76
N ILE A 404 18.11 -15.59 15.47
CA ILE A 404 16.75 -16.00 15.15
C ILE A 404 16.12 -15.20 14.00
N ALA A 405 16.48 -13.94 13.82
CA ALA A 405 15.92 -13.06 12.79
C ALA A 405 15.96 -13.63 11.35
N PRO A 406 17.04 -14.30 10.88
CA PRO A 406 17.04 -14.92 9.56
C PRO A 406 16.08 -16.13 9.44
N PHE A 407 15.83 -16.87 10.54
CA PHE A 407 14.85 -17.96 10.55
C PHE A 407 13.43 -17.43 10.42
N TYR A 408 13.07 -16.39 11.15
CA TYR A 408 11.77 -15.73 11.01
C TYR A 408 11.56 -15.19 9.60
N ARG A 409 12.56 -14.52 9.00
CA ARG A 409 12.47 -14.05 7.61
C ARG A 409 12.26 -15.18 6.60
N ARG A 410 12.88 -16.36 6.79
CA ARG A 410 12.64 -17.53 5.95
C ARG A 410 11.24 -18.10 6.17
N MET A 411 10.79 -18.20 7.42
CA MET A 411 9.46 -18.66 7.79
C MET A 411 8.37 -17.79 7.16
N TRP A 412 8.50 -16.47 7.25
CA TRP A 412 7.57 -15.52 6.63
C TRP A 412 7.53 -15.61 5.11
N ARG A 413 8.68 -15.79 4.45
CA ARG A 413 8.72 -16.04 3.00
C ARG A 413 8.00 -17.34 2.60
N ARG A 414 8.14 -18.41 3.39
CA ARG A 414 7.43 -19.66 3.14
C ARG A 414 5.93 -19.51 3.41
N TRP A 415 5.56 -18.78 4.45
CA TRP A 415 4.17 -18.44 4.72
C TRP A 415 3.53 -17.64 3.60
N SER A 416 4.24 -16.65 3.05
CA SER A 416 3.78 -15.87 1.90
C SER A 416 3.47 -16.75 0.69
N ALA A 417 4.26 -17.79 0.43
CA ALA A 417 3.98 -18.74 -0.65
C ALA A 417 2.70 -19.56 -0.39
N VAL A 418 2.46 -19.98 0.86
CA VAL A 418 1.22 -20.67 1.27
C VAL A 418 0.02 -19.72 1.11
N SER A 419 0.16 -18.48 1.57
CA SER A 419 -0.89 -17.47 1.45
C SER A 419 -1.23 -17.14 -0.01
N SER A 420 -0.23 -17.08 -0.90
CA SER A 420 -0.45 -16.84 -2.32
C SER A 420 -1.35 -17.92 -2.94
N ILE A 421 -1.08 -19.20 -2.66
CA ILE A 421 -1.92 -20.30 -3.15
C ILE A 421 -3.37 -20.18 -2.67
N LEU A 422 -3.59 -19.77 -1.41
CA LEU A 422 -4.94 -19.56 -0.89
C LEU A 422 -5.64 -18.41 -1.61
N THR A 423 -4.93 -17.31 -1.81
CA THR A 423 -5.46 -16.11 -2.49
C THR A 423 -5.80 -16.38 -3.96
N ASP A 424 -5.08 -17.30 -4.61
CA ASP A 424 -5.32 -17.64 -6.01
C ASP A 424 -6.40 -18.74 -6.15
N ASN A 425 -6.31 -19.79 -5.34
CA ASN A 425 -7.17 -20.97 -5.50
C ASN A 425 -8.60 -20.77 -4.99
N ILE A 426 -8.80 -20.02 -3.89
CA ILE A 426 -10.15 -19.86 -3.32
C ILE A 426 -11.06 -19.03 -4.26
N PRO A 427 -10.65 -17.85 -4.75
CA PRO A 427 -11.44 -17.14 -5.76
C PRO A 427 -11.57 -17.92 -7.07
N GLY A 428 -10.52 -18.68 -7.47
CA GLY A 428 -10.49 -19.52 -8.66
C GLY A 428 -11.15 -20.88 -8.54
N ILE A 429 -11.92 -21.15 -7.45
CA ILE A 429 -12.46 -22.50 -7.18
C ILE A 429 -13.34 -23.05 -8.31
N ARG A 430 -14.08 -22.18 -9.01
CA ARG A 430 -14.91 -22.58 -10.16
C ARG A 430 -14.05 -23.19 -11.29
N VAL A 431 -12.90 -22.59 -11.56
CA VAL A 431 -11.95 -23.09 -12.58
C VAL A 431 -11.36 -24.44 -12.12
N ILE A 432 -10.93 -24.54 -10.86
CA ILE A 432 -10.40 -25.78 -10.28
C ILE A 432 -11.44 -26.90 -10.41
N LYS A 433 -12.71 -26.61 -10.10
CA LYS A 433 -13.83 -27.56 -10.22
C LYS A 433 -14.10 -27.95 -11.67
N ALA A 434 -14.16 -26.94 -12.57
CA ALA A 434 -14.43 -27.19 -13.99
C ALA A 434 -13.39 -28.10 -14.67
N PHE A 435 -12.12 -28.01 -14.22
CA PHE A 435 -11.03 -28.85 -14.73
C PHE A 435 -10.70 -30.05 -13.85
N THR A 436 -11.54 -30.37 -12.85
CA THR A 436 -11.33 -31.52 -11.91
C THR A 436 -9.91 -31.56 -11.32
N ASN A 437 -9.36 -30.39 -10.98
CA ASN A 437 -7.96 -30.24 -10.59
C ASN A 437 -7.76 -30.08 -9.06
N GLU A 438 -8.78 -30.49 -8.25
CA GLU A 438 -8.79 -30.32 -6.80
C GLU A 438 -7.63 -31.04 -6.14
N LYS A 439 -7.37 -32.26 -6.55
CA LYS A 439 -6.29 -33.10 -5.97
C LYS A 439 -4.94 -32.41 -6.18
N ARG A 440 -4.63 -31.98 -7.40
CA ARG A 440 -3.38 -31.31 -7.72
C ARG A 440 -3.21 -30.00 -6.96
N SER A 441 -4.30 -29.22 -6.83
CA SER A 441 -4.34 -27.98 -6.04
C SER A 441 -4.09 -28.25 -4.56
N ALA A 442 -4.72 -29.30 -3.99
CA ALA A 442 -4.52 -29.73 -2.61
C ALA A 442 -3.07 -30.21 -2.37
N ASP A 443 -2.53 -31.03 -3.27
CA ASP A 443 -1.15 -31.53 -3.19
C ASP A 443 -0.14 -30.38 -3.22
N ALA A 444 -0.35 -29.39 -4.08
CA ALA A 444 0.48 -28.17 -4.13
C ALA A 444 0.43 -27.40 -2.81
N PHE A 445 -0.77 -27.20 -2.25
CA PHE A 445 -0.92 -26.56 -0.94
C PHE A 445 -0.19 -27.34 0.15
N VAL A 446 -0.38 -28.66 0.23
CA VAL A 446 0.29 -29.54 1.21
C VAL A 446 1.81 -29.44 1.07
N HIS A 447 2.33 -29.40 -0.16
CA HIS A 447 3.76 -29.26 -0.41
C HIS A 447 4.32 -27.95 0.22
N TYR A 448 3.73 -26.80 -0.10
CA TYR A 448 4.19 -25.51 0.42
C TYR A 448 3.98 -25.37 1.93
N ASN A 449 2.86 -25.91 2.44
CA ASN A 449 2.58 -25.93 3.87
C ASN A 449 3.60 -26.79 4.64
N ASN A 450 4.01 -27.94 4.10
CA ASN A 450 5.07 -28.77 4.68
C ASN A 450 6.44 -28.07 4.66
N GLU A 451 6.76 -27.31 3.61
CA GLU A 451 7.98 -26.52 3.55
C GLU A 451 7.99 -25.40 4.61
N TRP A 452 6.84 -24.75 4.80
CA TRP A 452 6.67 -23.80 5.90
C TRP A 452 6.81 -24.49 7.26
N LEU A 453 6.13 -25.64 7.47
CA LEU A 453 6.17 -26.41 8.71
C LEU A 453 7.61 -26.84 9.08
N LYS A 454 8.38 -27.38 8.14
CA LYS A 454 9.80 -27.72 8.36
C LYS A 454 10.62 -26.52 8.84
N THR A 455 10.36 -25.34 8.26
CA THR A 455 11.06 -24.10 8.63
C THR A 455 10.60 -23.59 9.99
N SER A 456 9.29 -23.67 10.25
CA SER A 456 8.67 -23.29 11.52
C SER A 456 9.19 -24.16 12.67
N ILE A 457 9.24 -25.50 12.53
CA ILE A 457 9.77 -26.41 13.56
C ILE A 457 11.24 -26.07 13.90
N LYS A 458 12.06 -25.74 12.88
CA LYS A 458 13.46 -25.31 13.13
C LYS A 458 13.52 -24.00 13.94
N ALA A 459 12.66 -23.04 13.63
CA ALA A 459 12.55 -21.80 14.40
C ALA A 459 12.06 -22.09 15.82
N THR A 460 11.00 -22.90 15.98
CA THR A 460 10.40 -23.26 17.26
C THR A 460 11.40 -23.94 18.20
N ARG A 461 12.25 -24.84 17.71
CA ARG A 461 13.30 -25.46 18.56
C ARG A 461 14.19 -24.41 19.23
N ILE A 462 14.59 -23.37 18.48
CA ILE A 462 15.48 -22.33 18.99
C ILE A 462 14.71 -21.39 19.92
N THR A 463 13.50 -21.00 19.54
CA THR A 463 12.66 -20.07 20.33
C THR A 463 12.15 -20.69 21.62
N THR A 464 11.90 -21.99 21.66
CA THR A 464 11.50 -22.69 22.87
C THR A 464 12.68 -22.90 23.81
N LEU A 465 13.85 -23.28 23.29
CA LEU A 465 15.02 -23.57 24.13
C LEU A 465 15.56 -22.31 24.85
N PHE A 466 15.56 -21.18 24.18
CA PHE A 466 16.17 -19.97 24.70
C PHE A 466 15.56 -19.46 26.03
N PRO A 467 14.21 -19.31 26.17
CA PRO A 467 13.62 -18.91 27.44
C PRO A 467 13.93 -19.88 28.59
N HIS A 468 14.04 -21.18 28.32
CA HIS A 468 14.37 -22.16 29.34
C HIS A 468 15.84 -22.03 29.77
N ILE A 469 16.76 -21.74 28.87
CA ILE A 469 18.16 -21.45 29.22
C ILE A 469 18.23 -20.17 30.08
N VAL A 470 17.52 -19.12 29.70
CA VAL A 470 17.44 -17.88 30.49
C VAL A 470 16.88 -18.15 31.88
N GLY A 471 15.75 -18.89 31.95
CA GLY A 471 15.14 -19.29 33.20
C GLY A 471 16.13 -20.08 34.08
N PHE A 472 16.87 -21.04 33.51
CA PHE A 472 17.88 -21.81 34.23
C PHE A 472 19.00 -20.93 34.81
N VAL A 473 19.52 -20.00 34.00
CA VAL A 473 20.57 -19.05 34.46
C VAL A 473 20.06 -18.19 35.61
N MET A 474 18.80 -17.72 35.52
CA MET A 474 18.18 -16.97 36.64
C MET A 474 17.97 -17.82 37.89
N THR A 475 17.55 -19.08 37.71
CA THR A 475 17.42 -20.02 38.85
C THR A 475 18.75 -20.31 39.51
N CYS A 476 19.85 -20.45 38.75
CA CYS A 476 21.19 -20.54 39.29
C CYS A 476 21.56 -19.32 40.14
N GLY A 477 21.15 -18.11 39.75
CA GLY A 477 21.30 -16.91 40.56
C GLY A 477 20.55 -16.99 41.90
N SER A 478 19.31 -17.48 41.86
CA SER A 478 18.55 -17.72 43.14
C SER A 478 19.21 -18.79 43.99
N LEU A 479 19.73 -19.87 43.39
CA LEU A 479 20.45 -20.91 44.17
C LEU A 479 21.75 -20.41 44.80
N LEU A 480 22.46 -19.49 44.12
CA LEU A 480 23.63 -18.83 44.67
C LEU A 480 23.25 -18.04 45.97
N ILE A 481 22.10 -17.33 45.92
CA ILE A 481 21.63 -16.59 47.11
C ILE A 481 21.23 -17.55 48.22
N TRP A 482 20.58 -18.68 47.91
CA TRP A 482 20.30 -19.73 48.91
C TRP A 482 21.57 -20.30 49.52
N GLY A 483 22.58 -20.62 48.70
CA GLY A 483 23.82 -21.20 49.21
C GLY A 483 24.64 -20.24 50.05
N VAL A 484 24.98 -19.07 49.48
CA VAL A 484 25.81 -18.06 50.17
C VAL A 484 25.03 -17.41 51.34
N GLY A 485 23.77 -16.99 51.08
CA GLY A 485 22.95 -16.36 52.08
C GLY A 485 22.60 -17.31 53.21
N GLY A 486 22.32 -18.60 52.88
CA GLY A 486 22.09 -19.63 53.92
C GLY A 486 23.31 -19.90 54.79
N ALA A 487 24.51 -19.98 54.18
CA ALA A 487 25.75 -20.10 54.98
C ALA A 487 25.94 -18.89 55.89
N LEU A 488 25.71 -17.69 55.39
CA LEU A 488 25.79 -16.47 56.20
C LEU A 488 24.76 -16.42 57.34
N VAL A 489 23.57 -16.96 57.17
CA VAL A 489 22.55 -17.07 58.24
C VAL A 489 23.02 -18.05 59.32
N ILE A 490 23.72 -19.13 58.95
CA ILE A 490 24.23 -20.14 59.93
C ILE A 490 25.46 -19.59 60.65
N ASP A 491 26.41 -19.00 59.92
CA ASP A 491 27.71 -18.58 60.48
C ASP A 491 27.61 -17.23 61.22
N GLN A 492 26.70 -16.33 60.78
CA GLN A 492 26.60 -14.95 61.31
C GLN A 492 25.11 -14.54 61.44
N PRO A 493 24.33 -15.14 62.38
CA PRO A 493 22.91 -14.92 62.51
C PRO A 493 22.56 -13.45 62.86
N ASP A 494 23.44 -12.73 63.50
CA ASP A 494 23.29 -11.31 63.81
C ASP A 494 23.40 -10.40 62.56
N PHE A 495 24.05 -10.85 61.49
CA PHE A 495 24.24 -10.10 60.27
C PHE A 495 23.12 -10.34 59.25
N ILE A 496 22.63 -11.56 59.10
CA ILE A 496 21.54 -11.92 58.17
C ILE A 496 20.58 -12.86 58.92
N SER A 497 19.30 -12.42 59.05
CA SER A 497 18.22 -13.24 59.64
C SER A 497 17.62 -14.19 58.57
N ALA A 498 16.97 -15.26 59.02
CA ALA A 498 16.28 -16.21 58.20
C ALA A 498 15.14 -15.52 57.38
N GLY A 499 14.39 -14.63 58.02
CA GLY A 499 13.33 -13.87 57.35
C GLY A 499 13.85 -12.89 56.31
N LEU A 500 15.02 -12.28 56.56
CA LEU A 500 15.69 -11.43 55.56
C LEU A 500 16.07 -12.27 54.33
N LEU A 501 16.63 -13.47 54.52
CA LEU A 501 16.98 -14.36 53.40
C LEU A 501 15.77 -14.76 52.59
N VAL A 502 14.66 -15.21 53.23
CA VAL A 502 13.42 -15.62 52.54
C VAL A 502 12.82 -14.43 51.75
N SER A 503 12.76 -13.26 52.37
CA SER A 503 12.29 -12.04 51.74
C SER A 503 13.17 -11.65 50.55
N PHE A 504 14.51 -11.74 50.71
CA PHE A 504 15.47 -11.41 49.65
C PHE A 504 15.34 -12.33 48.43
N ILE A 505 15.15 -13.62 48.63
CA ILE A 505 14.89 -14.59 47.53
C ILE A 505 13.59 -14.26 46.79
N THR A 506 12.56 -13.86 47.53
CA THR A 506 11.29 -13.44 46.95
C THR A 506 11.48 -12.19 46.09
N TYR A 507 12.19 -11.18 46.57
CA TYR A 507 12.53 -9.99 45.78
C TYR A 507 13.41 -10.33 44.58
N THR A 508 14.36 -11.24 44.67
CA THR A 508 15.19 -11.69 43.56
C THR A 508 14.33 -12.33 42.47
N SER A 509 13.38 -13.18 42.84
CA SER A 509 12.44 -13.78 41.88
C SER A 509 11.57 -12.72 41.22
N MET A 510 11.09 -11.74 41.96
CA MET A 510 10.34 -10.60 41.44
C MET A 510 11.19 -9.69 40.54
N PHE A 511 12.51 -9.55 40.79
CA PHE A 511 13.44 -8.77 40.01
C PHE A 511 13.75 -9.43 38.64
N TYR A 512 13.79 -10.75 38.57
CA TYR A 512 14.06 -11.46 37.33
C TYR A 512 12.91 -11.37 36.31
N GLU A 513 11.68 -11.10 36.76
CA GLU A 513 10.52 -10.93 35.90
C GLU A 513 10.67 -9.73 34.94
N PRO A 514 10.97 -8.47 35.39
CA PRO A 514 11.29 -7.33 34.52
C PRO A 514 12.46 -7.60 33.57
N VAL A 515 13.52 -8.25 34.06
CA VAL A 515 14.70 -8.56 33.24
C VAL A 515 14.31 -9.46 32.07
N ASN A 516 13.53 -10.51 32.33
CA ASN A 516 13.02 -11.40 31.28
C ASN A 516 12.05 -10.67 30.31
N PHE A 517 11.21 -9.81 30.86
CA PHE A 517 10.30 -8.99 30.05
C PHE A 517 11.05 -8.12 29.04
N PHE A 518 12.03 -7.32 29.49
CA PHE A 518 12.83 -6.46 28.61
C PHE A 518 13.71 -7.23 27.64
N ALA A 519 14.19 -8.41 28.02
CA ALA A 519 14.93 -9.30 27.11
C ALA A 519 14.11 -9.72 25.87
N ASN A 520 12.79 -9.91 26.03
CA ASN A 520 11.87 -10.36 24.98
C ASN A 520 11.05 -9.22 24.34
N PHE A 521 11.12 -8.00 24.87
CA PHE A 521 10.31 -6.85 24.41
C PHE A 521 10.65 -6.38 22.99
N ASN A 522 11.88 -6.57 22.55
CA ASN A 522 12.38 -6.08 21.26
C ASN A 522 11.54 -6.58 20.06
N ASP A 523 11.08 -7.83 20.08
CA ASP A 523 10.32 -8.42 18.98
C ASP A 523 8.94 -7.76 18.83
N SER A 524 8.26 -7.48 19.93
CA SER A 524 6.99 -6.76 19.94
C SER A 524 7.15 -5.34 19.40
N CYS A 525 8.22 -4.67 19.77
CA CYS A 525 8.56 -3.33 19.26
C CYS A 525 8.81 -3.33 17.74
N GLN A 526 9.58 -4.30 17.22
CA GLN A 526 9.84 -4.42 15.78
C GLN A 526 8.56 -4.66 14.97
N ASN A 527 7.69 -5.56 15.43
CA ASN A 527 6.44 -5.85 14.75
C ASN A 527 5.52 -4.63 14.70
N ALA A 528 5.37 -3.93 15.82
CA ALA A 528 4.55 -2.71 15.90
C ALA A 528 5.10 -1.58 15.00
N LEU A 529 6.43 -1.38 15.00
CA LEU A 529 7.06 -0.40 14.12
C LEU A 529 6.83 -0.72 12.64
N ASN A 530 6.97 -1.99 12.23
CA ASN A 530 6.72 -2.39 10.84
C ASN A 530 5.25 -2.15 10.42
N SER A 531 4.29 -2.42 11.33
CA SER A 531 2.87 -2.15 11.08
C SER A 531 2.57 -0.66 11.04
N ALA A 532 3.14 0.11 11.96
CA ALA A 532 3.02 1.57 11.99
C ALA A 532 3.56 2.22 10.71
N GLU A 533 4.69 1.72 10.22
CA GLU A 533 5.28 2.16 8.97
C GLU A 533 4.31 2.01 7.80
N ARG A 534 3.75 0.80 7.60
CA ARG A 534 2.80 0.54 6.51
C ARG A 534 1.55 1.40 6.60
N LEU A 535 1.15 1.75 7.81
CA LEU A 535 -0.03 2.57 8.08
C LEU A 535 0.25 4.04 7.82
N LEU A 536 1.40 4.54 8.26
CA LEU A 536 1.87 5.89 8.03
C LEU A 536 2.11 6.17 6.53
N ASP A 537 2.46 5.16 5.76
CA ASP A 537 2.56 5.24 4.30
C ASP A 537 1.25 5.73 3.64
N ILE A 538 0.09 5.30 4.16
CA ILE A 538 -1.21 5.77 3.68
C ILE A 538 -1.50 7.18 4.24
N ILE A 539 -1.25 7.40 5.53
CA ILE A 539 -1.56 8.67 6.19
C ILE A 539 -0.75 9.84 5.60
N ASP A 540 0.54 9.59 5.30
CA ASP A 540 1.46 10.60 4.77
C ASP A 540 1.39 10.75 3.23
N ALA A 541 0.69 9.84 2.53
CA ALA A 541 0.54 9.94 1.09
C ALA A 541 -0.25 11.20 0.70
N GLU A 542 0.08 11.79 -0.43
CA GLU A 542 -0.65 12.92 -0.99
C GLU A 542 -2.04 12.45 -1.45
N PRO A 543 -3.13 13.14 -1.07
CA PRO A 543 -4.46 12.81 -1.57
C PRO A 543 -4.55 13.08 -3.07
N GLU A 544 -5.60 12.63 -3.71
CA GLU A 544 -5.93 12.95 -5.09
C GLU A 544 -6.01 14.50 -5.23
N ALA A 545 -6.97 15.12 -5.53
CA ALA A 545 -7.06 16.58 -5.54
C ALA A 545 -7.73 17.07 -4.23
N ASP A 546 -7.48 18.33 -3.88
CA ASP A 546 -8.21 18.97 -2.80
C ASP A 546 -9.65 19.23 -3.24
N PHE A 547 -10.60 18.47 -2.67
CA PHE A 547 -12.02 18.74 -2.85
C PHE A 547 -12.39 20.14 -2.32
N GLY A 548 -13.28 20.83 -3.03
CA GLY A 548 -13.71 22.18 -2.67
C GLY A 548 -12.70 23.27 -3.00
N LYS A 549 -11.65 22.96 -3.75
CA LYS A 549 -10.67 23.92 -4.23
C LYS A 549 -10.62 23.88 -5.75
N GLY A 550 -11.07 24.92 -6.39
CA GLY A 550 -11.09 25.02 -7.85
C GLY A 550 -12.20 25.91 -8.34
N ASN A 551 -12.32 26.04 -9.65
CA ASN A 551 -13.38 26.79 -10.29
C ASN A 551 -14.70 26.01 -10.19
N HIS A 552 -15.78 26.69 -9.81
CA HIS A 552 -17.14 26.19 -9.84
C HIS A 552 -17.93 26.97 -10.92
N PRO A 553 -17.89 26.55 -12.18
CA PRO A 553 -18.76 27.13 -13.18
C PRO A 553 -20.23 26.82 -12.85
N PRO A 554 -21.18 27.67 -13.22
CA PRO A 554 -22.59 27.50 -12.83
C PRO A 554 -23.22 26.22 -13.41
N LYS A 555 -22.71 25.73 -14.55
CA LYS A 555 -23.09 24.48 -15.21
C LYS A 555 -22.04 24.14 -16.26
N LEU A 556 -21.80 22.85 -16.47
CA LEU A 556 -21.02 22.37 -17.63
C LEU A 556 -21.98 22.11 -18.79
N HIS A 557 -21.61 22.61 -19.97
CA HIS A 557 -22.36 22.40 -21.22
C HIS A 557 -21.85 21.16 -21.99
N GLY A 558 -20.61 20.73 -21.69
CA GLY A 558 -20.05 19.50 -22.22
C GLY A 558 -19.24 19.66 -23.52
N ARG A 559 -18.67 20.86 -23.80
CA ARG A 559 -17.67 21.01 -24.84
C ARG A 559 -16.32 20.45 -24.32
N ILE A 560 -15.79 19.41 -24.99
CA ILE A 560 -14.55 18.74 -24.59
C ILE A 560 -13.49 19.00 -25.64
N GLU A 561 -12.30 19.46 -25.22
CA GLU A 561 -11.20 19.74 -26.11
C GLU A 561 -9.87 19.16 -25.57
N PHE A 562 -9.22 18.31 -26.36
CA PHE A 562 -7.86 17.83 -26.10
C PHE A 562 -6.88 18.60 -26.97
N ARG A 563 -5.78 19.07 -26.40
CA ARG A 563 -4.70 19.79 -27.08
C ARG A 563 -3.38 19.08 -26.83
N ASN A 564 -2.88 18.40 -27.86
CA ASN A 564 -1.56 17.74 -27.85
C ASN A 564 -1.32 16.84 -26.63
N VAL A 565 -2.33 16.07 -26.23
CA VAL A 565 -2.27 15.26 -25.01
C VAL A 565 -1.40 14.03 -25.20
N ASN A 566 -0.39 13.90 -24.35
CA ASN A 566 0.46 12.72 -24.24
C ASN A 566 0.30 12.10 -22.86
N PHE A 567 0.16 10.78 -22.81
CA PHE A 567 -0.01 10.08 -21.55
C PHE A 567 0.71 8.73 -21.50
N SER A 568 1.24 8.42 -20.32
CA SER A 568 1.85 7.12 -20.00
C SER A 568 1.58 6.75 -18.54
N PHE A 569 1.16 5.52 -18.27
CA PHE A 569 0.90 5.03 -16.90
C PHE A 569 2.17 5.01 -16.05
N ASP A 570 3.30 4.68 -16.66
CA ASP A 570 4.57 4.44 -15.94
C ASP A 570 5.77 5.19 -16.56
N ARG A 571 5.52 6.11 -17.48
CA ARG A 571 6.52 6.87 -18.24
C ARG A 571 7.50 6.01 -19.06
N THR A 572 7.29 4.70 -19.15
CA THR A 572 8.16 3.80 -19.91
C THR A 572 7.63 3.48 -21.30
N LYS A 573 6.29 3.57 -21.48
CA LYS A 573 5.61 3.32 -22.74
C LYS A 573 4.49 4.32 -22.92
N LYS A 574 4.52 5.10 -24.00
CA LYS A 574 3.42 6.02 -24.36
C LYS A 574 2.15 5.22 -24.60
N THR A 575 1.09 5.57 -23.91
CA THR A 575 -0.24 4.98 -24.08
C THR A 575 -1.10 5.85 -24.97
N LEU A 576 -0.97 7.18 -24.87
CA LEU A 576 -1.53 8.16 -25.79
C LEU A 576 -0.41 9.08 -26.28
N SER A 577 -0.44 9.42 -27.58
CA SER A 577 0.56 10.26 -28.22
C SER A 577 -0.12 11.33 -29.05
N ASN A 578 0.16 12.59 -28.75
CA ASN A 578 -0.28 13.77 -29.51
C ASN A 578 -1.78 13.79 -29.85
N VAL A 579 -2.61 13.45 -28.86
CA VAL A 579 -4.06 13.41 -29.02
C VAL A 579 -4.61 14.83 -29.02
N SER A 580 -5.27 15.21 -30.14
CA SER A 580 -5.96 16.48 -30.29
C SER A 580 -7.33 16.23 -30.91
N LEU A 581 -8.41 16.66 -30.23
CA LEU A 581 -9.79 16.49 -30.68
C LEU A 581 -10.71 17.52 -30.05
N VAL A 582 -11.84 17.79 -30.71
CA VAL A 582 -12.91 18.65 -30.19
C VAL A 582 -14.23 17.91 -30.31
N ILE A 583 -14.99 17.91 -29.23
CA ILE A 583 -16.36 17.37 -29.11
C ILE A 583 -17.26 18.53 -28.71
N GLU A 584 -18.30 18.76 -29.51
CA GLU A 584 -19.23 19.85 -29.22
C GLU A 584 -20.35 19.41 -28.25
N PRO A 585 -20.99 20.37 -27.56
CA PRO A 585 -22.09 20.05 -26.64
C PRO A 585 -23.21 19.29 -27.33
N GLY A 586 -23.64 18.17 -26.75
CA GLY A 586 -24.69 17.31 -27.28
C GLY A 586 -24.24 16.30 -28.34
N ASP A 587 -22.93 16.26 -28.70
CA ASP A 587 -22.40 15.23 -29.58
C ASP A 587 -22.49 13.84 -28.90
N VAL A 588 -22.83 12.84 -29.70
CA VAL A 588 -22.75 11.43 -29.33
C VAL A 588 -21.58 10.80 -30.08
N VAL A 589 -20.48 10.62 -29.39
CA VAL A 589 -19.19 10.22 -29.96
C VAL A 589 -18.92 8.75 -29.69
N GLY A 590 -18.73 7.97 -30.76
CA GLY A 590 -18.28 6.58 -30.68
C GLY A 590 -16.76 6.48 -30.75
N ILE A 591 -16.12 5.84 -29.76
CA ILE A 591 -14.66 5.59 -29.75
C ILE A 591 -14.44 4.14 -30.15
N VAL A 592 -13.79 3.90 -31.29
CA VAL A 592 -13.50 2.58 -31.85
C VAL A 592 -12.00 2.35 -32.01
N GLY A 593 -11.57 1.10 -32.05
CA GLY A 593 -10.17 0.73 -32.21
C GLY A 593 -9.85 -0.63 -31.63
N THR A 594 -8.63 -1.12 -31.91
CA THR A 594 -8.16 -2.41 -31.40
C THR A 594 -8.05 -2.45 -29.88
N THR A 595 -8.09 -3.65 -29.29
CA THR A 595 -7.86 -3.81 -27.84
C THR A 595 -6.46 -3.29 -27.48
N GLY A 596 -6.36 -2.46 -26.43
CA GLY A 596 -5.12 -1.82 -26.03
C GLY A 596 -4.73 -0.56 -26.83
N ALA A 597 -5.59 -0.06 -27.73
CA ALA A 597 -5.33 1.15 -28.51
C ALA A 597 -5.35 2.46 -27.70
N GLY A 598 -5.86 2.45 -26.47
CA GLY A 598 -5.95 3.65 -25.62
C GLY A 598 -7.35 4.20 -25.38
N LYS A 599 -8.42 3.51 -25.84
CA LYS A 599 -9.83 3.95 -25.72
C LYS A 599 -10.26 4.25 -24.27
N SER A 600 -10.14 3.28 -23.37
CA SER A 600 -10.49 3.47 -21.95
C SER A 600 -9.56 4.46 -21.25
N THR A 601 -8.34 4.65 -21.77
CA THR A 601 -7.41 5.66 -21.24
C THR A 601 -7.93 7.08 -21.50
N LEU A 602 -8.55 7.36 -22.64
CA LEU A 602 -9.18 8.65 -22.93
C LEU A 602 -10.28 8.96 -21.89
N ILE A 603 -11.18 8.00 -21.62
CA ILE A 603 -12.23 8.17 -20.62
C ILE A 603 -11.63 8.35 -19.22
N ASN A 604 -10.60 7.58 -18.86
CA ASN A 604 -9.94 7.68 -17.56
C ASN A 604 -9.27 9.05 -17.33
N LEU A 605 -8.72 9.67 -18.38
CA LEU A 605 -8.20 11.04 -18.30
C LEU A 605 -9.32 12.06 -18.13
N LEU A 606 -10.43 11.91 -18.86
CA LEU A 606 -11.61 12.75 -18.69
C LEU A 606 -12.26 12.61 -17.32
N MET A 607 -12.22 11.42 -16.70
CA MET A 607 -12.65 11.20 -15.31
C MET A 607 -11.67 11.79 -14.27
N ARG A 608 -10.55 12.37 -14.71
CA ARG A 608 -9.45 12.82 -13.85
C ARG A 608 -9.01 11.75 -12.86
N TYR A 609 -8.90 10.49 -13.32
CA TYR A 609 -8.26 9.44 -12.53
C TYR A 609 -6.73 9.56 -12.56
N TYR A 610 -6.21 10.25 -13.59
CA TYR A 610 -4.78 10.50 -13.79
C TYR A 610 -4.56 11.95 -14.23
N ASP A 611 -3.79 12.70 -13.46
CA ASP A 611 -3.44 14.10 -13.76
C ASP A 611 -2.03 14.28 -14.36
N ASN A 612 -1.29 13.18 -14.52
CA ASN A 612 0.09 13.16 -15.01
C ASN A 612 0.19 13.00 -16.53
N TYR A 613 -0.51 13.82 -17.29
CA TYR A 613 -0.40 13.91 -18.75
C TYR A 613 0.23 15.23 -19.18
N ASP A 614 0.90 15.26 -20.35
CA ASP A 614 1.38 16.47 -21.00
C ASP A 614 0.31 16.98 -21.95
N GLY A 615 0.28 18.31 -22.22
CA GLY A 615 -0.80 18.95 -22.98
C GLY A 615 -1.95 19.42 -22.09
N GLU A 616 -3.07 19.77 -22.70
CA GLU A 616 -4.24 20.33 -22.02
C GLU A 616 -5.50 19.55 -22.36
N ILE A 617 -6.37 19.37 -21.37
CA ILE A 617 -7.74 18.90 -21.56
C ILE A 617 -8.66 19.97 -21.01
N LEU A 618 -9.51 20.51 -21.88
CA LEU A 618 -10.42 21.60 -21.55
C LEU A 618 -11.85 21.09 -21.53
N MET A 619 -12.64 21.54 -20.56
CA MET A 619 -14.08 21.38 -20.48
C MET A 619 -14.72 22.76 -20.50
N ASP A 620 -15.50 23.07 -21.54
CA ASP A 620 -16.10 24.39 -21.76
C ASP A 620 -15.05 25.52 -21.76
N GLY A 621 -13.83 25.26 -22.24
CA GLY A 621 -12.73 26.20 -22.28
C GLY A 621 -11.92 26.33 -20.99
N ILE A 622 -12.30 25.64 -19.93
CA ILE A 622 -11.59 25.61 -18.64
C ILE A 622 -10.77 24.31 -18.55
N ASN A 623 -9.50 24.42 -18.12
CA ASN A 623 -8.69 23.22 -17.91
C ASN A 623 -9.32 22.35 -16.80
N ILE A 624 -9.51 21.06 -17.08
CA ILE A 624 -10.17 20.16 -16.11
C ILE A 624 -9.42 20.06 -14.76
N ARG A 625 -8.11 20.36 -14.74
CA ARG A 625 -7.31 20.41 -13.51
C ARG A 625 -7.66 21.58 -12.61
N ASP A 626 -8.20 22.66 -13.18
CA ASP A 626 -8.56 23.90 -12.45
C ASP A 626 -10.00 23.88 -11.93
N ILE A 627 -10.83 22.92 -12.38
CA ILE A 627 -12.19 22.73 -11.92
C ILE A 627 -12.17 21.93 -10.61
N ASP A 628 -13.03 22.31 -9.64
CA ASP A 628 -13.20 21.50 -8.43
C ASP A 628 -13.60 20.05 -8.78
N LEU A 629 -12.93 19.07 -8.17
CA LEU A 629 -13.05 17.68 -8.56
C LEU A 629 -14.42 17.07 -8.20
N GLU A 630 -14.99 17.46 -7.08
CA GLU A 630 -16.31 17.02 -6.63
C GLU A 630 -17.40 17.54 -7.56
N PHE A 631 -17.37 18.86 -7.84
CA PHE A 631 -18.27 19.48 -8.81
C PHE A 631 -18.09 18.86 -10.20
N TYR A 632 -16.87 18.69 -10.68
CA TYR A 632 -16.58 18.11 -12.00
C TYR A 632 -17.17 16.70 -12.15
N ARG A 633 -16.90 15.82 -11.17
CA ARG A 633 -17.42 14.46 -11.20
C ARG A 633 -18.92 14.38 -10.93
N SER A 634 -19.52 15.36 -10.28
CA SER A 634 -20.99 15.41 -10.11
C SER A 634 -21.71 15.63 -11.45
N GLU A 635 -21.13 16.37 -12.37
CA GLU A 635 -21.68 16.64 -13.71
C GLU A 635 -21.43 15.49 -14.73
N ILE A 636 -20.70 14.43 -14.35
CA ILE A 636 -20.39 13.30 -15.22
C ILE A 636 -21.15 12.05 -14.76
N GLY A 637 -21.84 11.39 -15.69
CA GLY A 637 -22.38 10.04 -15.54
C GLY A 637 -21.42 9.02 -16.13
N TYR A 638 -21.20 7.90 -15.44
CA TYR A 638 -20.33 6.83 -15.91
C TYR A 638 -21.00 5.47 -15.79
N VAL A 639 -21.13 4.77 -16.92
CA VAL A 639 -21.63 3.40 -16.98
C VAL A 639 -20.48 2.49 -17.37
N GLN A 640 -20.09 1.61 -16.45
CA GLN A 640 -18.93 0.72 -16.58
C GLN A 640 -19.28 -0.55 -17.36
N GLN A 641 -18.29 -1.18 -17.99
CA GLN A 641 -18.39 -2.49 -18.65
C GLN A 641 -18.86 -3.59 -17.68
N GLU A 642 -18.28 -3.64 -16.48
CA GLU A 642 -18.69 -4.52 -15.38
C GLU A 642 -19.21 -3.67 -14.21
N PRO A 643 -20.53 -3.44 -14.12
CA PRO A 643 -21.08 -2.60 -13.05
C PRO A 643 -20.88 -3.17 -11.67
N MET A 644 -20.29 -2.38 -10.79
CA MET A 644 -20.14 -2.71 -9.38
C MET A 644 -21.44 -2.43 -8.62
N MET A 645 -21.97 -3.45 -7.93
CA MET A 645 -23.07 -3.32 -6.98
C MET A 645 -22.54 -3.46 -5.56
N PHE A 646 -23.00 -2.61 -4.66
CA PHE A 646 -22.68 -2.68 -3.24
C PHE A 646 -23.60 -3.66 -2.53
N HIS A 647 -23.13 -4.23 -1.44
CA HIS A 647 -23.94 -5.06 -0.55
C HIS A 647 -24.93 -4.15 0.23
N ASP A 648 -26.03 -3.80 -0.46
CA ASP A 648 -27.06 -2.91 0.04
C ASP A 648 -28.36 -3.20 -0.74
N SER A 649 -29.47 -2.52 -0.41
CA SER A 649 -30.73 -2.64 -1.14
C SER A 649 -30.57 -2.17 -2.60
N ILE A 650 -31.46 -2.64 -3.47
CA ILE A 650 -31.54 -2.16 -4.87
C ILE A 650 -31.78 -0.65 -4.88
N PHE A 651 -32.70 -0.17 -4.01
CA PHE A 651 -32.96 1.26 -3.86
C PHE A 651 -31.69 2.06 -3.61
N ASN A 652 -30.89 1.67 -2.60
CA ASN A 652 -29.65 2.35 -2.25
C ASN A 652 -28.58 2.21 -3.34
N ASN A 653 -28.56 1.11 -4.07
CA ASN A 653 -27.68 0.94 -5.22
C ASN A 653 -28.03 1.87 -6.37
N ILE A 654 -29.31 2.15 -6.65
CA ILE A 654 -29.73 3.12 -7.66
C ILE A 654 -29.45 4.55 -7.15
N ALA A 655 -29.77 4.84 -5.88
CA ALA A 655 -29.58 6.15 -5.25
C ALA A 655 -28.12 6.51 -4.98
N TYR A 656 -27.18 5.60 -5.26
CA TYR A 656 -25.77 5.78 -4.96
C TYR A 656 -25.19 7.04 -5.63
N GLY A 657 -24.65 7.96 -4.82
CA GLY A 657 -24.05 9.21 -5.28
C GLY A 657 -25.03 10.36 -5.43
N CYS A 658 -26.27 10.21 -4.96
CA CYS A 658 -27.27 11.26 -4.92
C CYS A 658 -27.74 11.47 -3.47
N ASP A 659 -27.72 12.72 -2.98
CA ASP A 659 -28.22 13.08 -1.66
C ASP A 659 -29.74 13.38 -1.71
N ARG A 660 -30.50 12.93 -0.69
CA ARG A 660 -31.95 13.23 -0.50
C ARG A 660 -32.83 12.88 -1.69
N VAL A 661 -32.76 11.64 -2.12
CA VAL A 661 -33.54 11.14 -3.26
C VAL A 661 -34.95 10.77 -2.82
N HIS A 662 -35.95 11.22 -3.59
CA HIS A 662 -37.37 10.79 -3.41
C HIS A 662 -37.61 9.44 -4.08
N VAL A 663 -38.50 8.65 -3.51
CA VAL A 663 -38.86 7.30 -4.03
C VAL A 663 -39.30 7.36 -5.49
N GLU A 664 -40.13 8.33 -5.86
CA GLU A 664 -40.63 8.52 -7.23
C GLU A 664 -39.51 8.73 -8.24
N GLN A 665 -38.40 9.41 -7.84
CA GLN A 665 -37.23 9.63 -8.70
C GLN A 665 -36.49 8.33 -8.97
N VAL A 666 -36.37 7.45 -7.97
CA VAL A 666 -35.73 6.14 -8.12
C VAL A 666 -36.58 5.22 -8.99
N LEU A 667 -37.93 5.23 -8.78
CA LEU A 667 -38.86 4.47 -9.60
C LEU A 667 -38.76 4.92 -11.07
N HIS A 668 -38.85 6.21 -11.32
CA HIS A 668 -38.72 6.77 -12.67
C HIS A 668 -37.38 6.43 -13.32
N ALA A 669 -36.27 6.53 -12.58
CA ALA A 669 -34.94 6.15 -13.09
C ALA A 669 -34.87 4.66 -13.44
N ALA A 670 -35.51 3.80 -12.64
CA ALA A 670 -35.57 2.37 -12.92
C ALA A 670 -36.49 2.05 -14.13
N GLU A 671 -37.59 2.77 -14.33
CA GLU A 671 -38.47 2.67 -15.51
C GLU A 671 -37.69 3.06 -16.79
N VAL A 672 -37.05 4.21 -16.80
CA VAL A 672 -36.24 4.69 -17.95
C VAL A 672 -35.10 3.71 -18.29
N ALA A 673 -34.53 3.04 -17.28
CA ALA A 673 -33.51 2.02 -17.47
C ALA A 673 -34.05 0.61 -17.77
N ASN A 674 -35.33 0.44 -17.97
CA ASN A 674 -36.00 -0.88 -18.14
C ASN A 674 -35.71 -1.86 -16.99
N ALA A 675 -35.51 -1.33 -15.77
CA ALA A 675 -35.17 -2.12 -14.59
C ALA A 675 -36.38 -2.40 -13.68
N HIS A 676 -37.43 -1.58 -13.74
CA HIS A 676 -38.58 -1.66 -12.84
C HIS A 676 -39.24 -3.03 -12.83
N ASP A 677 -39.47 -3.62 -14.00
CA ASP A 677 -40.22 -4.88 -14.13
C ASP A 677 -39.54 -6.06 -13.44
N PHE A 678 -38.20 -6.20 -13.57
CA PHE A 678 -37.50 -7.28 -12.88
C PHE A 678 -37.39 -7.03 -11.38
N ILE A 679 -37.23 -5.75 -10.96
CA ILE A 679 -37.18 -5.38 -9.53
C ILE A 679 -38.53 -5.69 -8.87
N ALA A 680 -39.64 -5.33 -9.51
CA ALA A 680 -41.00 -5.59 -9.01
C ALA A 680 -41.35 -7.09 -8.87
N ARG A 681 -40.66 -7.97 -9.61
CA ARG A 681 -40.79 -9.44 -9.50
C ARG A 681 -39.98 -10.04 -8.36
N MET A 682 -39.05 -9.29 -7.75
CA MET A 682 -38.29 -9.78 -6.62
C MET A 682 -39.13 -9.80 -5.35
N PRO A 683 -38.89 -10.74 -4.42
CA PRO A 683 -39.71 -10.88 -3.20
C PRO A 683 -39.84 -9.59 -2.39
N ASP A 684 -38.73 -8.84 -2.24
CA ASP A 684 -38.67 -7.59 -1.47
C ASP A 684 -38.62 -6.34 -2.37
N GLY A 685 -38.80 -6.49 -3.69
CA GLY A 685 -38.79 -5.39 -4.64
C GLY A 685 -37.52 -4.54 -4.53
N TYR A 686 -37.68 -3.23 -4.36
CA TYR A 686 -36.56 -2.28 -4.19
C TYR A 686 -35.77 -2.43 -2.89
N ASP A 687 -36.35 -3.07 -1.87
CA ASP A 687 -35.67 -3.34 -0.59
C ASP A 687 -34.83 -4.63 -0.62
N THR A 688 -34.87 -5.35 -1.75
CA THR A 688 -34.05 -6.56 -1.94
C THR A 688 -32.55 -6.26 -1.70
N LEU A 689 -31.97 -6.97 -0.74
CA LEU A 689 -30.54 -6.85 -0.44
C LEU A 689 -29.73 -7.64 -1.46
N LEU A 690 -28.79 -6.95 -2.12
CA LEU A 690 -27.87 -7.57 -3.05
C LEU A 690 -26.70 -8.23 -2.31
N GLY A 691 -26.29 -9.42 -2.74
CA GLY A 691 -25.06 -10.05 -2.27
C GLY A 691 -23.79 -9.29 -2.72
N GLU A 692 -22.63 -9.79 -2.28
CA GLU A 692 -21.33 -9.20 -2.66
C GLU A 692 -21.23 -9.08 -4.19
N ARG A 693 -20.87 -7.88 -4.68
CA ARG A 693 -20.75 -7.53 -6.12
C ARG A 693 -22.01 -7.79 -6.93
N GLY A 694 -23.20 -7.74 -6.31
CA GLY A 694 -24.46 -7.98 -6.98
C GLY A 694 -24.75 -9.45 -7.27
N THR A 695 -24.22 -10.35 -6.41
CA THR A 695 -24.59 -11.78 -6.48
C THR A 695 -26.09 -11.91 -6.33
N GLY A 696 -26.74 -12.68 -7.25
CA GLY A 696 -28.18 -12.81 -7.35
C GLY A 696 -28.77 -12.10 -8.57
N LEU A 697 -28.01 -11.22 -9.25
CA LEU A 697 -28.42 -10.55 -10.47
C LEU A 697 -27.69 -11.12 -11.70
N SER A 698 -28.38 -11.17 -12.83
CA SER A 698 -27.77 -11.41 -14.14
C SER A 698 -26.89 -10.25 -14.58
N GLY A 699 -26.03 -10.44 -15.59
CA GLY A 699 -25.20 -9.37 -16.14
C GLY A 699 -26.03 -8.19 -16.66
N GLY A 700 -27.11 -8.48 -17.36
CA GLY A 700 -27.99 -7.46 -17.92
C GLY A 700 -28.82 -6.69 -16.86
N GLU A 701 -29.22 -7.33 -15.77
CA GLU A 701 -29.87 -6.66 -14.64
C GLU A 701 -28.94 -5.71 -13.92
N ARG A 702 -27.67 -6.12 -13.66
CA ARG A 702 -26.66 -5.22 -13.11
C ARG A 702 -26.41 -4.01 -14.02
N GLN A 703 -26.38 -4.23 -15.34
CA GLN A 703 -26.19 -3.16 -16.31
C GLN A 703 -27.35 -2.16 -16.27
N ARG A 704 -28.59 -2.62 -16.26
CA ARG A 704 -29.78 -1.75 -16.16
C ARG A 704 -29.81 -0.98 -14.85
N LEU A 705 -29.42 -1.57 -13.72
CA LEU A 705 -29.25 -0.84 -12.46
C LEU A 705 -28.15 0.24 -12.55
N SER A 706 -27.06 -0.02 -13.26
CA SER A 706 -26.02 0.99 -13.48
C SER A 706 -26.53 2.14 -14.36
N ILE A 707 -27.33 1.83 -15.37
CA ILE A 707 -28.00 2.86 -16.20
C ILE A 707 -29.00 3.65 -15.35
N ALA A 708 -29.82 3.00 -14.50
CA ALA A 708 -30.74 3.69 -13.58
C ALA A 708 -29.99 4.66 -12.65
N ARG A 709 -28.83 4.26 -12.14
CA ARG A 709 -27.93 5.13 -11.36
C ARG A 709 -27.50 6.37 -12.14
N ALA A 710 -27.15 6.22 -13.41
CA ALA A 710 -26.77 7.33 -14.30
C ALA A 710 -27.97 8.21 -14.66
N VAL A 711 -29.16 7.65 -14.88
CA VAL A 711 -30.42 8.39 -15.12
C VAL A 711 -30.76 9.27 -13.91
N LEU A 712 -30.74 8.68 -12.71
CA LEU A 712 -31.08 9.38 -11.47
C LEU A 712 -30.14 10.57 -11.22
N LYS A 713 -28.85 10.41 -11.49
CA LYS A 713 -27.83 11.46 -11.35
C LYS A 713 -28.05 12.62 -12.32
N ASN A 714 -28.70 12.40 -13.47
CA ASN A 714 -29.02 13.38 -14.52
C ASN A 714 -27.82 14.28 -14.94
N PRO A 715 -26.69 13.70 -15.35
CA PRO A 715 -25.47 14.43 -15.66
C PRO A 715 -25.54 15.15 -17.01
N SER A 716 -24.74 16.22 -17.16
CA SER A 716 -24.59 16.94 -18.46
C SER A 716 -23.70 16.16 -19.45
N ILE A 717 -22.78 15.35 -18.93
CA ILE A 717 -21.80 14.57 -19.71
C ILE A 717 -21.91 13.09 -19.34
N LEU A 718 -21.86 12.21 -20.33
CA LEU A 718 -22.03 10.78 -20.15
C LEU A 718 -20.87 9.99 -20.76
N PHE A 719 -20.30 9.07 -19.99
CA PHE A 719 -19.31 8.11 -20.46
C PHE A 719 -19.87 6.70 -20.36
N LEU A 720 -19.83 5.96 -21.47
CA LEU A 720 -20.29 4.58 -21.57
C LEU A 720 -19.11 3.69 -21.98
N ASP A 721 -18.75 2.72 -21.16
CA ASP A 721 -17.70 1.75 -21.45
C ASP A 721 -18.35 0.38 -21.74
N GLU A 722 -18.43 0.00 -23.03
CA GLU A 722 -18.94 -1.30 -23.52
C GLU A 722 -20.21 -1.85 -22.82
N ALA A 723 -21.25 -1.02 -22.72
CA ALA A 723 -22.41 -1.27 -21.89
C ALA A 723 -23.28 -2.52 -22.28
N THR A 724 -22.98 -3.24 -23.39
CA THR A 724 -23.79 -4.37 -23.91
C THR A 724 -23.00 -5.69 -24.04
N ALA A 725 -21.86 -5.84 -23.35
CA ALA A 725 -21.05 -7.05 -23.43
C ALA A 725 -21.71 -8.26 -22.73
N ALA A 726 -21.69 -9.42 -23.40
CA ALA A 726 -22.04 -10.75 -22.86
C ALA A 726 -23.48 -10.92 -22.31
N VAL A 727 -24.49 -10.33 -22.96
CA VAL A 727 -25.91 -10.53 -22.65
C VAL A 727 -26.64 -11.17 -23.84
N ASP A 728 -27.77 -11.83 -23.57
CA ASP A 728 -28.70 -12.36 -24.57
C ASP A 728 -29.35 -11.26 -25.40
N SER A 729 -29.86 -11.59 -26.59
CA SER A 729 -30.40 -10.62 -27.57
C SER A 729 -31.61 -9.82 -27.06
N GLU A 730 -32.47 -10.43 -26.26
CA GLU A 730 -33.65 -9.75 -25.66
C GLU A 730 -33.19 -8.73 -24.63
N THR A 731 -32.34 -9.13 -23.72
CA THR A 731 -31.73 -8.25 -22.71
C THR A 731 -30.88 -7.14 -23.35
N GLU A 732 -30.17 -7.43 -24.45
CA GLU A 732 -29.41 -6.44 -25.22
C GLU A 732 -30.32 -5.34 -25.78
N SER A 733 -31.51 -5.70 -26.30
CA SER A 733 -32.52 -4.72 -26.79
C SER A 733 -32.98 -3.79 -25.65
N LEU A 734 -33.30 -4.35 -24.49
CA LEU A 734 -33.73 -3.57 -23.33
C LEU A 734 -32.64 -2.62 -22.80
N ILE A 735 -31.38 -3.06 -22.83
CA ILE A 735 -30.22 -2.21 -22.46
C ILE A 735 -30.03 -1.11 -23.49
N GLN A 736 -30.18 -1.42 -24.80
CA GLN A 736 -30.00 -0.44 -25.86
C GLN A 736 -31.08 0.64 -25.78
N ASP A 737 -32.36 0.27 -25.54
CA ASP A 737 -33.44 1.23 -25.35
C ASP A 737 -33.22 2.14 -24.14
N ALA A 738 -32.69 1.57 -23.05
CA ALA A 738 -32.33 2.33 -21.86
C ALA A 738 -31.17 3.32 -22.14
N ILE A 739 -30.15 2.89 -22.91
CA ILE A 739 -29.05 3.76 -23.33
C ILE A 739 -29.55 4.86 -24.26
N ASP A 740 -30.42 4.53 -25.23
CA ASP A 740 -31.03 5.49 -26.17
C ASP A 740 -31.83 6.59 -25.46
N ASN A 741 -32.51 6.24 -24.38
CA ASN A 741 -33.18 7.22 -23.52
C ASN A 741 -32.20 8.06 -22.70
N LEU A 742 -31.09 7.43 -22.21
CA LEU A 742 -30.12 8.08 -21.37
C LEU A 742 -29.27 9.13 -22.14
N ILE A 743 -28.92 8.90 -23.39
CA ILE A 743 -28.04 9.79 -24.18
C ILE A 743 -28.74 11.07 -24.69
N ARG A 744 -30.08 11.15 -24.69
CA ARG A 744 -30.81 12.29 -25.24
C ARG A 744 -30.45 13.58 -24.55
N GLY A 745 -30.00 14.57 -25.37
CA GLY A 745 -29.67 15.92 -24.90
C GLY A 745 -28.41 16.04 -24.05
N ARG A 746 -27.52 15.03 -24.07
CA ARG A 746 -26.25 14.99 -23.31
C ARG A 746 -25.07 14.80 -24.24
N THR A 747 -23.93 15.39 -23.87
CA THR A 747 -22.67 15.09 -24.53
C THR A 747 -22.23 13.69 -24.11
N THR A 748 -22.13 12.77 -25.05
CA THR A 748 -21.89 11.35 -24.74
C THR A 748 -20.65 10.82 -25.43
N LEU A 749 -19.75 10.19 -24.69
CA LEU A 749 -18.63 9.42 -25.23
C LEU A 749 -18.86 7.94 -24.91
N MET A 750 -18.87 7.11 -25.96
CA MET A 750 -19.07 5.68 -25.81
C MET A 750 -17.92 4.87 -26.41
N ILE A 751 -17.36 3.94 -25.65
CA ILE A 751 -16.46 2.92 -26.18
C ILE A 751 -17.34 1.81 -26.74
N ALA A 752 -17.27 1.61 -28.05
CA ALA A 752 -18.09 0.63 -28.72
C ALA A 752 -17.26 -0.54 -29.26
N HIS A 753 -17.70 -1.73 -28.94
CA HIS A 753 -17.23 -2.99 -29.52
C HIS A 753 -18.31 -3.66 -30.41
N ARG A 754 -19.53 -3.09 -30.46
CA ARG A 754 -20.64 -3.57 -31.26
C ARG A 754 -21.18 -2.47 -32.17
N LEU A 755 -21.56 -2.86 -33.40
CA LEU A 755 -22.17 -1.96 -34.40
C LEU A 755 -23.50 -1.36 -33.94
N SER A 756 -24.28 -2.12 -33.14
CA SER A 756 -25.57 -1.66 -32.59
C SER A 756 -25.39 -0.38 -31.76
N THR A 757 -24.36 -0.31 -30.97
CA THR A 757 -24.05 0.84 -30.10
C THR A 757 -23.60 2.07 -30.89
N LEU A 758 -22.96 1.90 -32.06
CA LEU A 758 -22.49 3.00 -32.90
C LEU A 758 -23.58 3.66 -33.74
N ARG A 759 -24.76 3.02 -33.90
CA ARG A 759 -25.86 3.55 -34.75
C ARG A 759 -26.35 4.95 -34.37
N LYS A 760 -26.20 5.32 -33.09
CA LYS A 760 -26.64 6.63 -32.59
C LYS A 760 -25.50 7.65 -32.52
N ALA A 761 -24.28 7.22 -32.79
CA ALA A 761 -23.14 8.13 -32.79
C ALA A 761 -23.20 9.04 -34.01
N ASN A 762 -23.20 10.36 -33.76
CA ASN A 762 -23.09 11.34 -34.85
C ASN A 762 -21.64 11.61 -35.23
N LYS A 763 -20.69 11.16 -34.41
CA LYS A 763 -19.25 11.30 -34.67
C LYS A 763 -18.52 10.05 -34.20
N ILE A 764 -17.55 9.60 -34.97
CA ILE A 764 -16.70 8.44 -34.66
C ILE A 764 -15.26 8.89 -34.54
N ILE A 765 -14.56 8.39 -33.54
CA ILE A 765 -13.11 8.56 -33.35
C ILE A 765 -12.45 7.18 -33.41
N VAL A 766 -11.52 7.01 -34.36
CA VAL A 766 -10.74 5.79 -34.51
C VAL A 766 -9.40 5.94 -33.81
N VAL A 767 -9.17 5.17 -32.76
CA VAL A 767 -7.92 5.17 -32.00
C VAL A 767 -7.09 3.94 -32.36
N ASP A 768 -5.82 4.14 -32.68
CA ASP A 768 -4.87 3.07 -32.91
C ASP A 768 -3.50 3.42 -32.34
N LYS A 769 -2.90 2.49 -31.58
CA LYS A 769 -1.58 2.66 -30.94
C LYS A 769 -1.39 3.97 -30.16
N GLY A 770 -2.47 4.49 -29.60
CA GLY A 770 -2.47 5.71 -28.79
C GLY A 770 -2.65 7.01 -29.57
N GLU A 771 -2.90 6.96 -30.87
CA GLU A 771 -3.12 8.12 -31.74
C GLU A 771 -4.53 8.10 -32.33
N ILE A 772 -5.07 9.28 -32.66
CA ILE A 772 -6.33 9.40 -33.41
C ILE A 772 -5.97 9.32 -34.91
N LEU A 773 -6.42 8.25 -35.57
CA LEU A 773 -6.18 8.05 -36.99
C LEU A 773 -7.26 8.68 -37.88
N GLU A 774 -8.51 8.55 -37.47
CA GLU A 774 -9.67 9.00 -38.26
C GLU A 774 -10.71 9.60 -37.30
N MET A 775 -11.38 10.67 -37.73
CA MET A 775 -12.48 11.31 -37.04
C MET A 775 -13.45 11.91 -38.06
N GLY A 776 -14.74 11.61 -37.91
CA GLY A 776 -15.79 12.11 -38.81
C GLY A 776 -17.14 11.47 -38.53
N THR A 777 -18.12 11.72 -39.38
CA THR A 777 -19.40 11.03 -39.34
C THR A 777 -19.25 9.56 -39.76
N PRO A 778 -20.13 8.65 -39.36
CA PRO A 778 -20.09 7.25 -39.80
C PRO A 778 -20.05 7.12 -41.33
N GLU A 779 -20.82 7.98 -42.07
CA GLU A 779 -20.92 8.00 -43.50
C GLU A 779 -19.59 8.42 -44.16
N GLU A 780 -18.99 9.53 -43.70
CA GLU A 780 -17.69 10.02 -44.18
C GLU A 780 -16.59 8.96 -44.04
N LEU A 781 -16.56 8.29 -42.87
CA LEU A 781 -15.53 7.28 -42.57
C LEU A 781 -15.74 5.98 -43.38
N MET A 782 -16.97 5.66 -43.76
CA MET A 782 -17.26 4.54 -44.64
C MET A 782 -16.82 4.83 -46.09
N GLU A 783 -16.97 6.09 -46.54
CA GLU A 783 -16.50 6.53 -47.87
C GLU A 783 -14.98 6.57 -47.98
N LEU A 784 -14.29 6.98 -46.90
CA LEU A 784 -12.83 7.00 -46.83
C LEU A 784 -12.19 5.61 -46.96
N LYS A 785 -12.97 4.52 -46.73
CA LYS A 785 -12.47 3.12 -46.76
C LYS A 785 -11.21 2.88 -45.90
N GLY A 786 -11.06 3.62 -44.85
CA GLY A 786 -9.93 3.59 -43.92
C GLY A 786 -9.98 2.43 -42.92
N LYS A 787 -9.50 2.66 -41.73
CA LYS A 787 -9.47 1.65 -40.65
C LYS A 787 -10.86 1.41 -40.08
N TYR A 788 -11.71 2.44 -39.97
CA TYR A 788 -13.10 2.32 -39.56
C TYR A 788 -13.84 1.34 -40.50
N TYR A 789 -13.76 1.52 -41.81
CA TYR A 789 -14.37 0.64 -42.79
C TYR A 789 -13.96 -0.84 -42.59
N LYS A 790 -12.65 -1.09 -42.39
CA LYS A 790 -12.14 -2.44 -42.17
C LYS A 790 -12.68 -3.07 -40.88
N LEU A 791 -12.77 -2.29 -39.78
CA LEU A 791 -13.34 -2.76 -38.51
C LEU A 791 -14.82 -3.13 -38.68
N ILE A 792 -15.60 -2.31 -39.39
CA ILE A 792 -17.01 -2.56 -39.67
C ILE A 792 -17.18 -3.83 -40.51
N GLN A 793 -16.38 -4.01 -41.58
CA GLN A 793 -16.44 -5.23 -42.39
C GLN A 793 -16.16 -6.50 -41.57
N ILE A 794 -15.16 -6.50 -40.72
CA ILE A 794 -14.83 -7.65 -39.86
C ILE A 794 -15.99 -7.96 -38.89
N GLN A 795 -16.61 -6.94 -38.30
CA GLN A 795 -17.75 -7.14 -37.41
C GLN A 795 -18.98 -7.66 -38.16
N THR A 796 -19.31 -7.10 -39.32
CA THR A 796 -20.44 -7.54 -40.13
C THR A 796 -20.30 -9.00 -40.59
N MET A 797 -19.10 -9.41 -41.01
CA MET A 797 -18.81 -10.81 -41.37
C MET A 797 -18.96 -11.71 -40.12
N SER A 798 -18.49 -11.28 -38.97
CA SER A 798 -18.62 -12.04 -37.71
C SER A 798 -20.06 -12.21 -37.28
N ASP A 799 -20.90 -11.17 -37.42
CA ASP A 799 -22.34 -11.21 -37.13
C ASP A 799 -23.11 -12.09 -38.11
N GLN A 800 -22.76 -12.08 -39.39
CA GLN A 800 -23.34 -12.97 -40.39
C GLN A 800 -23.01 -14.44 -40.09
N ILE A 801 -21.76 -14.77 -39.79
CA ILE A 801 -21.33 -16.14 -39.43
C ILE A 801 -22.06 -16.61 -38.15
N ARG A 802 -22.29 -15.71 -37.20
CA ARG A 802 -23.02 -16.03 -35.99
C ARG A 802 -24.48 -16.34 -36.25
N LYS A 803 -25.17 -15.53 -37.07
CA LYS A 803 -26.58 -15.77 -37.47
C LYS A 803 -26.74 -17.08 -38.22
N THR A 804 -25.88 -17.38 -39.19
CA THR A 804 -25.90 -18.64 -39.92
C THR A 804 -25.73 -19.87 -39.00
N LYS A 805 -24.81 -19.78 -38.01
CA LYS A 805 -24.61 -20.82 -37.01
C LYS A 805 -25.78 -20.96 -36.02
N GLU A 806 -26.51 -19.89 -35.73
CA GLU A 806 -27.72 -19.93 -34.91
C GLU A 806 -28.86 -20.56 -35.69
N GLU A 807 -29.01 -20.23 -36.96
CA GLU A 807 -30.01 -20.84 -37.87
C GLU A 807 -29.77 -22.35 -38.04
N GLU A 808 -28.51 -22.76 -38.29
CA GLU A 808 -28.10 -24.20 -38.37
C GLU A 808 -28.29 -24.98 -37.06
N ARG A 809 -28.47 -24.33 -35.94
CA ARG A 809 -28.72 -24.98 -34.63
C ARG A 809 -30.20 -25.18 -34.33
N PHE A 810 -31.06 -24.48 -35.04
CA PHE A 810 -32.52 -24.57 -34.90
C PHE A 810 -33.16 -25.43 -36.01
N GLU A 811 -32.41 -25.78 -37.06
CA GLU A 811 -32.72 -26.89 -38.00
C GLU A 811 -32.13 -28.22 -37.47
#